data_1096a4d2120b056fa6a32e4fba9e7fef
#
_entry.id   1096a4d2120b056fa6a32e4fba9e7fef
#
_cell.length_a   1.000
_cell.length_b   1.000
_cell.length_c   1.000
_cell.angle_alpha   90.00
_cell.angle_beta   90.00
_cell.angle_gamma   90.00
#
_symmetry.space_group_name_H-M   'P 1'
#
loop_
_entity.id
_entity.type
_entity.pdbx_description
1 polymer ?
#
loop_
_entity_poly.entity_id
_entity_poly.type
_entity_poly.pdbx_seq_one_letter_code
_entity_poly.pdbx_strand_id
1 'polypeptide(L)'
;MRKIQISYKQRYLKYIVLLLLFYPLNILGAQGVISVKGQAMTIKQAIQLIEKNSNYTFFYNAADLKNTTNKNLNCEGTIEEVLKEVFKGSGITYMIKGNEIILKVNKEEAAQQQPKKKRTVTGTVVDAENGDPVIGATVVVKGQKDGVITDLDGNFTIAISGSKAQLEFSYIGYRKKTVDVGDLGVINVKMESDNQLLSEVVVVGAGTQKKVSVTGSITSVKGLELKAPSSSLTTSFAGKLAGVISMTSTGEPGAASEFYIRGVSTFGGRATPLILLDDVEISTADLNNIPAETIESFSILKDASATAIYGARGANGVMLITTKTGKENEKTRINVTVENSFNKPMNFPDFVNGATWMEMYNEAQLTRNPAATPKYSQLDIDNTRNQINPYIYPDVQWKDVIFKNMNMNQRANVNISGGGSKASYYMSLQANHDTGLLDTKKVYSYNNNINNWGYNFQNNISYKITSTTKIDLHMNAQIRNKKGPNYSTSDLFAQMLYCNPINFPVTFPAQPGDTHIRFGNAIWTGSSVRTNPYAYMLSSFKEYNENTLNTSLKINQKLDFVTKGLSVQAMVNWKNWASSSYNRTIEPYYYGIKGGSYNPSNPTDYEIERLGTSGTDYLKTSDISKASDQTFYLDARVNYDRQFNLHHVTGMLMYMQREYRSSVLPERNQGFSGRFTYDYGQRYLVELNFGYNGTERLAKKERFEFFPAVSLGWVISNEKFFEPMTKYIDNLKIRGSYGLVGSDETGLSAGAQHFLYIDQVSLNNIGFTTGVDMNYTLYGPLVTNYAVVNGGWERVKKLDIGIDLELFRQLTITADYFNEKRYNILLHREAWPESLGYY
;
A
#
# COMPACT_ATOMS: atom_id res chain seq x y z
N MET A 1 48.81 13.85 -2.52
CA MET A 1 48.70 12.40 -2.54
C MET A 1 47.80 11.94 -1.40
N ARG A 2 46.51 11.75 -1.66
CA ARG A 2 45.51 10.99 -0.85
C ARG A 2 44.17 11.01 -1.58
N LYS A 3 44.14 10.48 -2.78
CA LYS A 3 42.92 10.12 -3.51
C LYS A 3 43.15 8.68 -3.94
N ILE A 4 42.45 7.74 -3.40
CA ILE A 4 42.20 6.37 -3.82
C ILE A 4 42.00 5.52 -2.55
N GLN A 5 40.83 5.64 -1.89
CA GLN A 5 40.39 4.60 -0.93
C GLN A 5 38.89 4.53 -0.66
N ILE A 6 38.05 5.33 -1.36
CA ILE A 6 36.60 5.32 -1.17
C ILE A 6 35.86 4.46 -2.22
N SER A 7 36.52 4.07 -3.31
CA SER A 7 35.90 3.35 -4.42
C SER A 7 35.71 1.84 -4.17
N TYR A 8 36.44 1.23 -3.23
CA TYR A 8 36.40 -0.23 -3.03
C TYR A 8 35.25 -0.71 -2.15
N LYS A 9 34.83 0.06 -1.13
CA LYS A 9 33.72 -0.37 -0.23
C LYS A 9 32.34 -0.36 -0.90
N GLN A 10 32.09 0.52 -1.84
CA GLN A 10 30.81 0.56 -2.55
C GLN A 10 30.67 -0.54 -3.62
N ARG A 11 31.77 -1.03 -4.18
CA ARG A 11 31.74 -2.17 -5.12
C ARG A 11 31.45 -3.48 -4.41
N TYR A 12 31.99 -3.70 -3.22
CA TYR A 12 31.75 -4.94 -2.45
C TYR A 12 30.32 -5.04 -1.94
N LEU A 13 29.68 -3.92 -1.57
CA LEU A 13 28.28 -3.93 -1.14
C LEU A 13 27.33 -4.31 -2.30
N LYS A 14 27.61 -3.89 -3.54
CA LYS A 14 26.85 -4.32 -4.73
C LYS A 14 26.98 -5.81 -5.01
N TYR A 15 28.15 -6.41 -4.76
CA TYR A 15 28.37 -7.85 -4.96
C TYR A 15 27.79 -8.70 -3.82
N ILE A 16 27.76 -8.20 -2.59
CA ILE A 16 27.14 -8.90 -1.45
C ILE A 16 25.61 -8.95 -1.60
N VAL A 17 24.98 -7.89 -2.08
CA VAL A 17 23.53 -7.89 -2.37
C VAL A 17 23.21 -8.80 -3.56
N LEU A 18 24.09 -8.88 -4.57
CA LEU A 18 23.90 -9.79 -5.71
C LEU A 18 24.16 -11.24 -5.32
N LEU A 19 25.11 -11.53 -4.42
CA LEU A 19 25.43 -12.88 -3.95
C LEU A 19 24.35 -13.46 -3.02
N LEU A 20 23.62 -12.62 -2.27
CA LEU A 20 22.48 -13.05 -1.48
C LEU A 20 21.22 -13.32 -2.32
N LEU A 21 21.17 -12.81 -3.56
CA LEU A 21 20.06 -13.03 -4.50
C LEU A 21 20.22 -14.27 -5.39
N PHE A 22 21.43 -14.86 -5.49
CA PHE A 22 21.73 -15.95 -6.42
C PHE A 22 22.33 -17.20 -5.78
N TYR A 23 22.24 -17.39 -4.45
CA TYR A 23 22.49 -18.71 -3.90
C TYR A 23 21.22 -19.55 -4.06
N PRO A 24 21.18 -20.50 -4.99
CA PRO A 24 20.13 -21.51 -4.96
C PRO A 24 20.40 -22.34 -3.69
N LEU A 25 19.49 -22.28 -2.74
CA LEU A 25 19.35 -23.31 -1.73
C LEU A 25 18.98 -24.61 -2.47
N ASN A 26 20.00 -25.28 -3.00
CA ASN A 26 19.90 -26.70 -3.29
C ASN A 26 19.79 -27.41 -1.93
N ILE A 27 18.57 -27.50 -1.42
CA ILE A 27 18.21 -28.56 -0.49
C ILE A 27 18.14 -29.82 -1.34
N LEU A 28 19.29 -30.45 -1.56
CA LEU A 28 19.38 -31.86 -1.87
C LEU A 28 18.68 -32.54 -0.69
N GLY A 29 17.44 -32.97 -0.91
CA GLY A 29 16.79 -33.94 -0.04
C GLY A 29 17.67 -35.19 -0.02
N ALA A 30 18.39 -35.38 1.06
CA ALA A 30 18.95 -36.69 1.35
C ALA A 30 17.77 -37.66 1.38
N GLN A 31 17.64 -38.53 0.39
CA GLN A 31 16.72 -39.66 0.44
C GLN A 31 17.16 -40.49 1.64
N GLY A 32 16.44 -40.37 2.76
CA GLY A 32 16.73 -41.14 3.96
C GLY A 32 16.52 -42.60 3.66
N VAL A 33 17.50 -43.41 4.02
CA VAL A 33 17.38 -44.87 3.99
C VAL A 33 16.29 -45.27 4.97
N ILE A 34 15.23 -45.95 4.46
CA ILE A 34 14.07 -46.39 5.26
C ILE A 34 14.30 -47.85 5.63
N SER A 35 14.18 -48.17 6.91
CA SER A 35 14.33 -49.54 7.42
C SER A 35 12.99 -50.05 7.95
N VAL A 36 12.58 -51.22 7.44
CA VAL A 36 11.36 -51.94 7.89
C VAL A 36 11.76 -53.34 8.31
N LYS A 37 11.72 -53.68 9.61
CA LYS A 37 12.13 -54.95 10.18
C LYS A 37 11.05 -55.44 11.15
N GLY A 38 10.58 -56.68 10.96
CA GLY A 38 9.59 -57.32 11.86
C GLY A 38 9.22 -58.72 11.41
N GLN A 39 8.89 -59.62 12.37
CA GLN A 39 8.40 -60.94 12.12
C GLN A 39 6.85 -60.98 12.17
N ALA A 40 6.22 -61.74 11.24
CA ALA A 40 4.79 -61.88 11.11
C ALA A 40 4.00 -60.55 11.02
N MET A 41 4.56 -59.56 10.33
CA MET A 41 4.02 -58.21 10.21
C MET A 41 2.91 -58.15 9.12
N THR A 42 1.80 -57.49 9.42
CA THR A 42 0.81 -57.15 8.41
C THR A 42 1.25 -56.01 7.52
N ILE A 43 0.77 -55.96 6.28
CA ILE A 43 1.05 -54.82 5.36
C ILE A 43 0.67 -53.51 5.99
N LYS A 44 -0.42 -53.43 6.76
CA LYS A 44 -0.85 -52.23 7.48
C LYS A 44 0.21 -51.75 8.50
N GLN A 45 0.79 -52.70 9.25
CA GLN A 45 1.86 -52.38 10.22
C GLN A 45 3.16 -51.95 9.51
N ALA A 46 3.48 -52.52 8.37
CA ALA A 46 4.61 -52.08 7.54
C ALA A 46 4.44 -50.65 7.02
N ILE A 47 3.23 -50.32 6.54
CA ILE A 47 2.87 -48.98 6.11
C ILE A 47 3.06 -47.98 7.28
N GLN A 48 2.49 -48.29 8.46
CA GLN A 48 2.61 -47.43 9.64
C GLN A 48 4.09 -47.20 10.07
N LEU A 49 4.94 -48.22 9.90
CA LEU A 49 6.37 -48.12 10.19
C LEU A 49 7.09 -47.24 9.19
N ILE A 50 6.73 -47.31 7.90
CA ILE A 50 7.28 -46.46 6.86
C ILE A 50 6.86 -44.99 7.12
N GLU A 51 5.57 -44.74 7.42
CA GLU A 51 5.06 -43.39 7.74
C GLU A 51 5.74 -42.79 8.99
N LYS A 52 6.03 -43.65 10.00
CA LYS A 52 6.70 -43.22 11.24
C LYS A 52 8.17 -42.85 11.05
N ASN A 53 8.87 -43.56 10.13
CA ASN A 53 10.31 -43.47 9.93
C ASN A 53 10.70 -42.68 8.69
N SER A 54 9.70 -42.08 7.98
CA SER A 54 9.95 -41.31 6.75
C SER A 54 8.93 -40.17 6.62
N ASN A 55 9.11 -39.34 5.62
CA ASN A 55 8.18 -38.26 5.28
C ASN A 55 7.09 -38.69 4.27
N TYR A 56 6.92 -40.01 4.04
CA TYR A 56 5.92 -40.52 3.10
C TYR A 56 4.58 -40.79 3.79
N THR A 57 3.47 -40.48 3.11
CA THR A 57 2.10 -40.72 3.56
C THR A 57 1.40 -41.67 2.60
N PHE A 58 0.70 -42.66 3.12
CA PHE A 58 -0.01 -43.64 2.28
C PHE A 58 -1.49 -43.37 2.19
N PHE A 59 -1.99 -43.46 0.96
CA PHE A 59 -3.43 -43.37 0.64
C PHE A 59 -3.94 -44.74 0.14
N TYR A 60 -4.80 -45.35 0.91
CA TYR A 60 -5.39 -46.63 0.60
C TYR A 60 -6.78 -46.80 1.22
N ASN A 61 -7.62 -47.67 0.65
CA ASN A 61 -8.85 -48.04 1.27
C ASN A 61 -8.60 -49.14 2.32
N ALA A 62 -8.97 -48.90 3.59
CA ALA A 62 -8.74 -49.83 4.70
C ALA A 62 -9.36 -51.23 4.47
N ALA A 63 -10.39 -51.34 3.63
CA ALA A 63 -10.99 -52.61 3.25
C ALA A 63 -10.06 -53.47 2.36
N ASP A 64 -9.21 -52.84 1.57
CA ASP A 64 -8.32 -53.50 0.63
C ASP A 64 -7.10 -54.16 1.31
N LEU A 65 -6.82 -53.85 2.57
CA LEU A 65 -5.76 -54.44 3.38
C LEU A 65 -6.23 -55.55 4.37
N LYS A 66 -7.54 -55.82 4.46
CA LYS A 66 -8.07 -56.79 5.46
C LYS A 66 -7.71 -58.27 5.21
N ASN A 67 -7.35 -58.65 3.99
CA ASN A 67 -7.10 -60.04 3.64
C ASN A 67 -5.61 -60.31 3.25
N THR A 68 -4.69 -59.46 3.74
CA THR A 68 -3.27 -59.63 3.43
C THR A 68 -2.58 -60.56 4.43
N THR A 69 -1.77 -61.51 3.93
CA THR A 69 -0.98 -62.46 4.74
C THR A 69 0.14 -61.77 5.48
N ASN A 70 0.42 -62.21 6.72
CA ASN A 70 1.53 -61.77 7.51
C ASN A 70 2.88 -62.15 6.87
N LYS A 71 3.80 -61.23 6.83
CA LYS A 71 5.13 -61.42 6.25
C LYS A 71 6.28 -61.12 7.23
N ASN A 72 7.34 -61.82 7.10
CA ASN A 72 8.62 -61.47 7.74
C ASN A 72 9.35 -60.48 6.85
N LEU A 73 9.48 -59.22 7.31
CA LEU A 73 10.09 -58.15 6.57
C LEU A 73 11.43 -57.79 7.22
N ASN A 74 12.46 -57.69 6.40
CA ASN A 74 13.79 -57.21 6.80
C ASN A 74 14.41 -56.48 5.60
N CYS A 75 13.93 -55.30 5.32
CA CYS A 75 14.34 -54.49 4.20
C CYS A 75 14.78 -53.10 4.66
N GLU A 76 15.81 -52.63 4.02
CA GLU A 76 16.44 -51.34 4.26
C GLU A 76 16.98 -50.79 2.92
N GLY A 77 16.55 -49.58 2.57
CA GLY A 77 16.90 -48.97 1.29
C GLY A 77 16.06 -47.74 0.96
N THR A 78 16.04 -47.39 -0.30
CA THR A 78 15.18 -46.30 -0.82
C THR A 78 13.73 -46.67 -0.69
N ILE A 79 12.81 -45.64 -0.71
CA ILE A 79 11.36 -45.90 -0.59
C ILE A 79 10.88 -46.89 -1.64
N GLU A 80 11.36 -46.83 -2.89
CA GLU A 80 10.96 -47.76 -3.98
C GLU A 80 11.39 -49.21 -3.70
N GLU A 81 12.58 -49.43 -3.19
CA GLU A 81 13.10 -50.74 -2.81
C GLU A 81 12.28 -51.36 -1.66
N VAL A 82 12.01 -50.55 -0.64
CA VAL A 82 11.24 -50.98 0.53
C VAL A 82 9.78 -51.31 0.12
N LEU A 83 9.14 -50.49 -0.70
CA LEU A 83 7.75 -50.75 -1.18
C LEU A 83 7.67 -51.97 -2.06
N LYS A 84 8.69 -52.20 -2.91
CA LYS A 84 8.73 -53.40 -3.78
C LYS A 84 8.77 -54.69 -2.94
N GLU A 85 9.49 -54.71 -1.83
CA GLU A 85 9.57 -55.89 -0.96
C GLU A 85 8.34 -56.03 -0.07
N VAL A 86 7.81 -54.93 0.47
CA VAL A 86 6.58 -54.90 1.30
C VAL A 86 5.37 -55.44 0.52
N PHE A 87 5.17 -55.00 -0.74
CA PHE A 87 4.00 -55.37 -1.57
C PHE A 87 4.21 -56.55 -2.47
N LYS A 88 5.40 -57.20 -2.49
CA LYS A 88 5.70 -58.39 -3.30
C LYS A 88 4.74 -59.52 -2.98
N GLY A 89 3.99 -60.00 -3.99
CA GLY A 89 3.01 -61.06 -3.86
C GLY A 89 1.71 -60.74 -3.11
N SER A 90 1.42 -59.47 -2.86
CA SER A 90 0.21 -59.02 -2.18
C SER A 90 -0.95 -58.64 -3.14
N GLY A 91 -0.68 -58.61 -4.46
CA GLY A 91 -1.65 -58.12 -5.44
C GLY A 91 -1.90 -56.59 -5.35
N ILE A 92 -1.11 -55.90 -4.55
CA ILE A 92 -1.20 -54.44 -4.38
C ILE A 92 -0.13 -53.77 -5.26
N THR A 93 -0.57 -52.90 -6.12
CA THR A 93 0.32 -52.00 -6.88
C THR A 93 0.37 -50.64 -6.21
N TYR A 94 1.45 -49.89 -6.34
CA TYR A 94 1.65 -48.58 -5.74
C TYR A 94 2.14 -47.57 -6.78
N MET A 95 1.81 -46.31 -6.53
CA MET A 95 2.30 -45.19 -7.30
C MET A 95 2.88 -44.16 -6.32
N ILE A 96 4.10 -43.69 -6.53
CA ILE A 96 4.78 -42.69 -5.73
C ILE A 96 4.64 -41.35 -6.46
N LYS A 97 4.13 -40.34 -5.77
CA LYS A 97 4.01 -38.96 -6.29
C LYS A 97 4.53 -37.98 -5.22
N GLY A 98 5.79 -37.60 -5.32
CA GLY A 98 6.46 -36.83 -4.26
C GLY A 98 6.54 -37.64 -2.97
N ASN A 99 5.99 -37.15 -1.88
CA ASN A 99 5.94 -37.83 -0.58
C ASN A 99 4.66 -38.64 -0.34
N GLU A 100 3.81 -38.79 -1.35
CA GLU A 100 2.54 -39.53 -1.28
C GLU A 100 2.62 -40.84 -2.02
N ILE A 101 2.14 -41.93 -1.40
CA ILE A 101 2.12 -43.27 -1.95
C ILE A 101 0.67 -43.76 -2.02
N ILE A 102 0.17 -43.97 -3.24
CA ILE A 102 -1.19 -44.43 -3.49
C ILE A 102 -1.16 -45.90 -3.79
N LEU A 103 -1.94 -46.68 -3.03
CA LEU A 103 -2.04 -48.13 -3.22
C LEU A 103 -3.29 -48.49 -4.04
N LYS A 104 -3.15 -49.45 -4.97
CA LYS A 104 -4.23 -49.96 -5.80
C LYS A 104 -4.19 -51.50 -5.83
N VAL A 105 -5.32 -52.15 -5.58
CA VAL A 105 -5.44 -53.62 -5.64
C VAL A 105 -5.91 -54.06 -7.02
N ASN A 106 -5.18 -54.98 -7.66
CA ASN A 106 -5.66 -55.63 -8.89
C ASN A 106 -6.65 -56.72 -8.52
N LYS A 107 -7.94 -56.49 -8.79
CA LYS A 107 -9.00 -57.49 -8.70
C LYS A 107 -9.24 -58.06 -10.09
N GLU A 108 -8.50 -59.10 -10.47
CA GLU A 108 -8.94 -60.07 -11.45
C GLU A 108 -9.08 -61.44 -10.75
N GLU A 109 -10.29 -61.99 -10.84
CA GLU A 109 -10.81 -63.29 -10.41
C GLU A 109 -11.69 -63.27 -9.17
N ALA A 110 -13.01 -63.11 -9.42
CA ALA A 110 -14.08 -63.99 -8.90
C ALA A 110 -15.48 -63.59 -9.41
N ALA A 111 -15.94 -64.35 -10.36
CA ALA A 111 -17.32 -64.91 -10.61
C ALA A 111 -18.54 -63.98 -10.51
N GLN A 112 -19.12 -63.77 -11.69
CA GLN A 112 -20.53 -63.89 -12.13
C GLN A 112 -21.65 -63.70 -11.09
N GLN A 113 -22.29 -62.51 -11.12
CA GLN A 113 -23.77 -62.38 -11.15
C GLN A 113 -24.11 -61.11 -11.97
N GLN A 114 -25.11 -61.24 -12.85
CA GLN A 114 -25.51 -60.26 -13.87
C GLN A 114 -25.80 -58.85 -13.27
N PRO A 115 -25.20 -57.74 -13.78
CA PRO A 115 -25.52 -56.42 -13.34
C PRO A 115 -26.50 -55.73 -14.30
N LYS A 116 -27.44 -54.98 -13.74
CA LYS A 116 -28.06 -53.84 -14.41
C LYS A 116 -26.92 -52.96 -14.97
N LYS A 117 -26.96 -52.58 -16.27
CA LYS A 117 -25.94 -51.79 -16.95
C LYS A 117 -25.55 -50.54 -16.09
N LYS A 118 -24.41 -50.59 -15.45
CA LYS A 118 -23.79 -49.41 -14.82
C LYS A 118 -23.09 -48.60 -15.92
N ARG A 119 -23.40 -47.32 -15.98
CA ARG A 119 -22.75 -46.35 -16.88
C ARG A 119 -21.74 -45.56 -16.10
N THR A 120 -20.56 -45.27 -16.66
CA THR A 120 -19.52 -44.46 -16.07
C THR A 120 -19.72 -43.04 -16.53
N VAL A 121 -19.67 -42.08 -15.58
CA VAL A 121 -19.69 -40.64 -15.81
C VAL A 121 -18.37 -40.09 -15.35
N THR A 122 -17.74 -39.27 -16.19
CA THR A 122 -16.50 -38.58 -15.92
C THR A 122 -16.75 -37.08 -15.95
N GLY A 123 -15.82 -36.29 -15.44
CA GLY A 123 -15.88 -34.82 -15.52
C GLY A 123 -14.85 -34.14 -14.66
N THR A 124 -14.89 -32.81 -14.67
CA THR A 124 -14.02 -31.97 -13.89
C THR A 124 -14.81 -31.08 -12.93
N VAL A 125 -14.24 -30.83 -11.74
CA VAL A 125 -14.78 -29.91 -10.76
C VAL A 125 -13.79 -28.76 -10.61
N VAL A 126 -14.23 -27.55 -10.92
CA VAL A 126 -13.39 -26.34 -10.83
C VAL A 126 -14.07 -25.28 -9.98
N ASP A 127 -13.29 -24.39 -9.43
CA ASP A 127 -13.75 -23.17 -8.75
C ASP A 127 -14.43 -22.24 -9.76
N ALA A 128 -15.55 -21.65 -9.38
CA ALA A 128 -16.33 -20.79 -10.27
C ALA A 128 -15.70 -19.41 -10.50
N GLU A 129 -14.87 -18.92 -9.56
CA GLU A 129 -14.26 -17.57 -9.60
C GLU A 129 -12.94 -17.55 -10.36
N ASN A 130 -12.06 -18.52 -10.09
CA ASN A 130 -10.69 -18.52 -10.63
C ASN A 130 -10.41 -19.65 -11.64
N GLY A 131 -11.34 -20.62 -11.77
CA GLY A 131 -11.21 -21.78 -12.67
C GLY A 131 -10.20 -22.83 -12.19
N ASP A 132 -9.67 -22.73 -10.98
CA ASP A 132 -8.74 -23.72 -10.42
C ASP A 132 -9.43 -25.06 -10.13
N PRO A 133 -8.75 -26.21 -10.31
CA PRO A 133 -9.32 -27.51 -9.99
C PRO A 133 -9.61 -27.64 -8.48
N VAL A 134 -10.82 -28.10 -8.13
CA VAL A 134 -11.19 -28.40 -6.75
C VAL A 134 -10.74 -29.80 -6.41
N ILE A 135 -9.60 -29.95 -5.78
CA ILE A 135 -8.93 -31.19 -5.44
C ILE A 135 -9.59 -31.83 -4.21
N GLY A 136 -9.96 -33.10 -4.26
CA GLY A 136 -10.56 -33.83 -3.12
C GLY A 136 -12.03 -33.52 -2.89
N ALA A 137 -12.74 -32.90 -3.84
CA ALA A 137 -14.16 -32.70 -3.77
C ALA A 137 -14.87 -34.07 -3.80
N THR A 138 -15.81 -34.27 -2.90
CA THR A 138 -16.61 -35.50 -2.81
C THR A 138 -17.73 -35.46 -3.84
N VAL A 139 -17.82 -36.49 -4.67
CA VAL A 139 -18.87 -36.71 -5.67
C VAL A 139 -19.67 -37.96 -5.31
N VAL A 140 -20.96 -37.83 -5.02
CA VAL A 140 -21.82 -38.90 -4.56
C VAL A 140 -23.06 -38.97 -5.45
N VAL A 141 -23.56 -40.14 -5.72
CA VAL A 141 -24.90 -40.26 -6.31
C VAL A 141 -25.93 -40.01 -5.20
N LYS A 142 -26.81 -39.03 -5.42
CA LYS A 142 -27.80 -38.62 -4.41
C LYS A 142 -28.61 -39.82 -3.90
N GLY A 143 -28.57 -40.01 -2.59
CA GLY A 143 -29.23 -41.16 -1.92
C GLY A 143 -28.36 -42.41 -1.78
N GLN A 144 -27.11 -42.40 -2.23
CA GLN A 144 -26.10 -43.43 -1.98
C GLN A 144 -25.07 -42.98 -0.96
N LYS A 145 -24.48 -43.93 -0.21
CA LYS A 145 -23.45 -43.63 0.78
C LYS A 145 -22.02 -43.67 0.23
N ASP A 146 -21.85 -44.31 -0.92
CA ASP A 146 -20.54 -44.48 -1.56
C ASP A 146 -20.37 -43.41 -2.65
N GLY A 147 -19.20 -42.76 -2.66
CA GLY A 147 -18.85 -41.75 -3.65
C GLY A 147 -17.38 -41.82 -4.04
N VAL A 148 -16.96 -40.93 -4.91
CA VAL A 148 -15.57 -40.75 -5.33
C VAL A 148 -15.11 -39.36 -4.94
N ILE A 149 -13.79 -39.15 -4.92
CA ILE A 149 -13.18 -37.82 -4.72
C ILE A 149 -12.49 -37.39 -6.01
N THR A 150 -12.44 -36.10 -6.27
CA THR A 150 -11.69 -35.51 -7.39
C THR A 150 -10.18 -35.63 -7.20
N ASP A 151 -9.48 -35.86 -8.30
CA ASP A 151 -8.01 -35.93 -8.35
C ASP A 151 -7.34 -34.51 -8.33
N LEU A 152 -6.02 -34.48 -8.54
CA LEU A 152 -5.23 -33.27 -8.51
C LEU A 152 -5.55 -32.24 -9.63
N ASP A 153 -6.18 -32.72 -10.68
CA ASP A 153 -6.63 -31.88 -11.81
C ASP A 153 -8.14 -31.63 -11.73
N GLY A 154 -8.79 -31.98 -10.59
CA GLY A 154 -10.22 -31.82 -10.35
C GLY A 154 -11.09 -32.87 -11.08
N ASN A 155 -10.51 -33.91 -11.69
CA ASN A 155 -11.27 -34.89 -12.44
C ASN A 155 -11.90 -35.93 -11.50
N PHE A 156 -13.06 -36.42 -11.88
CA PHE A 156 -13.73 -37.55 -11.20
C PHE A 156 -14.24 -38.57 -12.20
N THR A 157 -14.37 -39.79 -11.72
CA THR A 157 -14.97 -40.89 -12.48
C THR A 157 -15.89 -41.69 -11.56
N ILE A 158 -17.19 -41.66 -11.81
CA ILE A 158 -18.18 -42.32 -10.96
C ILE A 158 -19.08 -43.24 -11.80
N ALA A 159 -19.39 -44.43 -11.25
CA ALA A 159 -20.32 -45.38 -11.87
C ALA A 159 -21.75 -45.14 -11.35
N ILE A 160 -22.68 -44.92 -12.26
CA ILE A 160 -24.10 -44.67 -11.95
C ILE A 160 -24.99 -45.75 -12.49
N SER A 161 -26.15 -45.99 -11.83
CA SER A 161 -27.18 -46.93 -12.27
C SER A 161 -28.45 -46.16 -12.60
N GLY A 162 -28.86 -46.15 -13.89
CA GLY A 162 -30.10 -45.52 -14.38
C GLY A 162 -29.88 -44.10 -14.98
N SER A 163 -30.87 -43.71 -15.84
CA SER A 163 -30.82 -42.44 -16.59
C SER A 163 -31.28 -41.20 -15.81
N LYS A 164 -31.83 -41.35 -14.60
CA LYS A 164 -32.29 -40.23 -13.74
C LYS A 164 -31.41 -40.04 -12.50
N ALA A 165 -30.12 -40.34 -12.57
CA ALA A 165 -29.21 -40.14 -11.45
C ALA A 165 -28.86 -38.66 -11.27
N GLN A 166 -28.82 -38.19 -10.01
CA GLN A 166 -28.29 -36.88 -9.61
C GLN A 166 -26.94 -37.09 -8.93
N LEU A 167 -25.95 -36.32 -9.31
CA LEU A 167 -24.66 -36.26 -8.63
C LEU A 167 -24.64 -35.06 -7.70
N GLU A 168 -24.22 -35.29 -6.47
CA GLU A 168 -24.05 -34.28 -5.45
C GLU A 168 -22.55 -34.05 -5.24
N PHE A 169 -22.11 -32.81 -5.41
CA PHE A 169 -20.75 -32.37 -5.25
C PHE A 169 -20.63 -31.59 -3.94
N SER A 170 -19.66 -31.93 -3.09
CA SER A 170 -19.41 -31.25 -1.83
C SER A 170 -17.91 -31.17 -1.52
N TYR A 171 -17.47 -30.01 -1.03
CA TYR A 171 -16.13 -29.79 -0.57
C TYR A 171 -16.12 -28.74 0.54
N ILE A 172 -15.15 -28.79 1.47
CA ILE A 172 -15.05 -27.83 2.57
C ILE A 172 -14.78 -26.46 1.99
N GLY A 173 -15.60 -25.48 2.32
CA GLY A 173 -15.49 -24.12 1.79
C GLY A 173 -16.22 -23.88 0.46
N TYR A 174 -16.97 -24.84 -0.04
CA TYR A 174 -17.80 -24.72 -1.25
C TYR A 174 -19.26 -25.07 -1.00
N ARG A 175 -20.14 -24.39 -1.73
CA ARG A 175 -21.57 -24.71 -1.72
C ARG A 175 -21.82 -26.08 -2.34
N LYS A 176 -22.64 -26.86 -1.64
CA LYS A 176 -23.09 -28.15 -2.13
C LYS A 176 -23.87 -27.97 -3.42
N LYS A 177 -23.47 -28.63 -4.50
CA LYS A 177 -24.11 -28.54 -5.80
C LYS A 177 -24.65 -29.91 -6.25
N THR A 178 -25.88 -29.90 -6.71
CA THR A 178 -26.51 -31.11 -7.25
C THR A 178 -26.72 -30.90 -8.76
N VAL A 179 -26.31 -31.90 -9.55
CA VAL A 179 -26.40 -31.87 -11.02
C VAL A 179 -27.12 -33.14 -11.51
N ASP A 180 -28.09 -32.94 -12.38
CA ASP A 180 -28.76 -34.04 -13.06
C ASP A 180 -27.86 -34.61 -14.14
N VAL A 181 -27.63 -35.91 -14.11
CA VAL A 181 -26.71 -36.55 -15.06
C VAL A 181 -27.36 -36.74 -16.45
N GLY A 182 -28.68 -37.00 -16.51
CA GLY A 182 -29.37 -37.27 -17.77
C GLY A 182 -28.65 -38.35 -18.60
N ASP A 183 -28.47 -38.11 -19.89
CA ASP A 183 -27.74 -38.98 -20.81
C ASP A 183 -26.27 -38.55 -21.04
N LEU A 184 -25.75 -37.58 -20.29
CA LEU A 184 -24.41 -37.06 -20.43
C LEU A 184 -23.35 -38.04 -19.88
N GLY A 185 -22.31 -38.31 -20.66
CA GLY A 185 -21.15 -39.12 -20.26
C GLY A 185 -20.05 -38.30 -19.57
N VAL A 186 -20.04 -36.99 -19.80
CA VAL A 186 -19.07 -36.06 -19.21
C VAL A 186 -19.81 -34.88 -18.56
N ILE A 187 -19.50 -34.56 -17.32
CA ILE A 187 -20.12 -33.46 -16.54
C ILE A 187 -19.05 -32.59 -15.92
N ASN A 188 -18.89 -31.36 -16.42
CA ASN A 188 -18.00 -30.38 -15.83
C ASN A 188 -18.80 -29.47 -14.88
N VAL A 189 -18.33 -29.35 -13.66
CA VAL A 189 -19.02 -28.62 -12.58
C VAL A 189 -18.16 -27.47 -12.09
N LYS A 190 -18.76 -26.29 -12.07
CA LYS A 190 -18.21 -25.14 -11.37
C LYS A 190 -18.82 -25.07 -9.98
N MET A 191 -18.00 -25.22 -8.94
CA MET A 191 -18.41 -25.06 -7.55
C MET A 191 -18.18 -23.61 -7.11
N GLU A 192 -19.21 -23.01 -6.54
CA GLU A 192 -19.13 -21.68 -5.95
C GLU A 192 -18.56 -21.81 -4.54
N SER A 193 -17.59 -20.96 -4.18
CA SER A 193 -17.10 -20.92 -2.81
C SER A 193 -18.27 -20.59 -1.88
N ASP A 194 -18.38 -21.33 -0.77
CA ASP A 194 -19.38 -21.06 0.27
C ASP A 194 -18.86 -19.88 1.12
N ASN A 195 -18.97 -18.68 0.55
CA ASN A 195 -18.67 -17.43 1.24
C ASN A 195 -19.76 -17.17 2.30
N GLN A 196 -19.89 -18.09 3.27
CA GLN A 196 -20.61 -17.74 4.47
C GLN A 196 -19.78 -16.67 5.18
N LEU A 197 -20.33 -15.46 5.32
CA LEU A 197 -19.81 -14.34 6.14
C LEU A 197 -19.28 -14.77 7.53
N LEU A 198 -19.67 -15.95 7.99
CA LEU A 198 -19.26 -16.59 9.25
C LEU A 198 -17.76 -16.95 9.32
N SER A 199 -17.05 -17.06 8.19
CA SER A 199 -15.63 -17.41 8.16
C SER A 199 -14.71 -16.26 7.75
N GLU A 200 -15.24 -15.14 7.26
CA GLU A 200 -14.44 -13.98 6.88
C GLU A 200 -13.81 -13.33 8.11
N VAL A 201 -12.46 -13.24 8.09
CA VAL A 201 -11.67 -12.64 9.15
C VAL A 201 -11.20 -11.26 8.69
N VAL A 202 -11.42 -10.26 9.51
CA VAL A 202 -11.00 -8.87 9.26
C VAL A 202 -9.84 -8.53 10.18
N VAL A 203 -8.85 -7.84 9.64
CA VAL A 203 -7.75 -7.28 10.44
C VAL A 203 -8.30 -6.10 11.23
N VAL A 204 -8.19 -6.19 12.54
CA VAL A 204 -8.59 -5.16 13.51
C VAL A 204 -7.36 -4.67 14.24
N GLY A 205 -7.50 -3.60 15.03
CA GLY A 205 -6.36 -3.09 15.80
C GLY A 205 -5.65 -4.19 16.60
N ALA A 206 -4.36 -4.40 16.33
CA ALA A 206 -3.48 -5.36 17.00
C ALA A 206 -3.91 -6.84 16.93
N GLY A 207 -4.66 -7.26 15.89
CA GLY A 207 -5.07 -8.65 15.69
C GLY A 207 -6.09 -8.84 14.59
N THR A 208 -6.79 -9.97 14.62
CA THR A 208 -7.83 -10.32 13.67
C THR A 208 -9.11 -10.73 14.41
N GLN A 209 -10.26 -10.45 13.82
CA GLN A 209 -11.57 -10.86 14.34
C GLN A 209 -12.44 -11.42 13.23
N LYS A 210 -13.40 -12.29 13.56
CA LYS A 210 -14.43 -12.68 12.60
C LYS A 210 -15.29 -11.48 12.25
N LYS A 211 -15.58 -11.25 10.99
CA LYS A 211 -16.36 -10.09 10.50
C LYS A 211 -17.70 -9.94 11.22
N VAL A 212 -18.37 -11.06 11.50
CA VAL A 212 -19.65 -11.08 12.23
C VAL A 212 -19.50 -10.52 13.66
N SER A 213 -18.38 -10.79 14.31
CA SER A 213 -18.12 -10.36 15.71
C SER A 213 -17.56 -8.96 15.84
N VAL A 214 -17.23 -8.29 14.72
CA VAL A 214 -16.73 -6.90 14.74
C VAL A 214 -17.87 -5.95 15.10
N THR A 215 -17.67 -5.13 16.11
CA THR A 215 -18.63 -4.11 16.59
C THR A 215 -18.23 -2.69 16.21
N GLY A 216 -16.98 -2.47 15.85
CA GLY A 216 -16.48 -1.19 15.37
C GLY A 216 -16.78 -0.91 13.89
N SER A 217 -16.72 0.37 13.50
CA SER A 217 -16.86 0.79 12.10
C SER A 217 -15.55 0.55 11.35
N ILE A 218 -15.47 -0.58 10.65
CA ILE A 218 -14.29 -1.01 9.89
C ILE A 218 -14.68 -1.26 8.44
N THR A 219 -13.93 -0.67 7.52
CA THR A 219 -14.00 -1.00 6.09
C THR A 219 -12.76 -1.80 5.71
N SER A 220 -12.95 -2.96 5.09
CA SER A 220 -11.84 -3.78 4.59
C SER A 220 -11.97 -3.98 3.09
N VAL A 221 -10.86 -3.84 2.36
CA VAL A 221 -10.76 -4.10 0.92
C VAL A 221 -9.50 -4.90 0.62
N LYS A 222 -9.53 -5.74 -0.39
CA LYS A 222 -8.36 -6.49 -0.84
C LYS A 222 -7.37 -5.57 -1.57
N GLY A 223 -6.07 -5.80 -1.43
CA GLY A 223 -5.05 -4.99 -2.07
C GLY A 223 -5.20 -4.87 -3.59
N LEU A 224 -5.60 -5.95 -4.26
CA LEU A 224 -5.79 -5.97 -5.72
C LEU A 224 -6.95 -5.09 -6.20
N GLU A 225 -7.97 -4.84 -5.38
CA GLU A 225 -9.08 -3.92 -5.71
C GLU A 225 -8.59 -2.47 -5.84
N LEU A 226 -7.50 -2.14 -5.17
CA LEU A 226 -6.84 -0.83 -5.24
C LEU A 226 -5.81 -0.73 -6.37
N LYS A 227 -5.64 -1.77 -7.18
CA LYS A 227 -4.75 -1.72 -8.32
C LYS A 227 -5.22 -0.66 -9.32
N ALA A 228 -4.32 0.21 -9.74
CA ALA A 228 -4.54 1.26 -10.74
C ALA A 228 -3.33 1.32 -11.70
N PRO A 229 -3.50 1.86 -12.91
CA PRO A 229 -2.41 2.03 -13.86
C PRO A 229 -1.48 3.21 -13.46
N SER A 230 -1.09 3.25 -12.20
CA SER A 230 -0.23 4.27 -11.59
C SER A 230 0.79 3.58 -10.68
N SER A 231 2.00 4.12 -10.59
CA SER A 231 3.00 3.70 -9.60
C SER A 231 2.70 4.22 -8.20
N SER A 232 1.78 5.17 -8.08
CA SER A 232 1.38 5.84 -6.84
C SER A 232 0.12 5.20 -6.28
N LEU A 233 0.26 4.35 -5.25
CA LEU A 233 -0.87 3.60 -4.68
C LEU A 233 -1.97 4.51 -4.13
N THR A 234 -1.61 5.62 -3.50
CA THR A 234 -2.57 6.54 -2.86
C THR A 234 -3.53 7.21 -3.85
N THR A 235 -3.15 7.30 -5.14
CA THR A 235 -4.03 7.85 -6.19
C THR A 235 -5.25 6.97 -6.48
N SER A 236 -5.19 5.69 -6.09
CA SER A 236 -6.28 4.73 -6.28
C SER A 236 -7.33 4.70 -5.15
N PHE A 237 -7.16 5.49 -4.09
CA PHE A 237 -8.05 5.46 -2.93
C PHE A 237 -9.39 6.16 -3.18
N ALA A 238 -9.39 7.18 -4.06
CA ALA A 238 -10.59 7.92 -4.40
C ALA A 238 -11.70 6.99 -4.94
N GLY A 239 -12.87 7.02 -4.29
CA GLY A 239 -14.04 6.22 -4.68
C GLY A 239 -13.97 4.72 -4.38
N LYS A 240 -12.82 4.20 -3.87
CA LYS A 240 -12.66 2.76 -3.59
C LYS A 240 -12.67 2.43 -2.09
N LEU A 241 -12.33 3.38 -1.23
CA LEU A 241 -12.30 3.19 0.22
C LEU A 241 -13.44 3.97 0.88
N ALA A 242 -14.47 3.26 1.35
CA ALA A 242 -15.62 3.88 1.99
C ALA A 242 -15.22 4.64 3.27
N GLY A 243 -15.55 5.95 3.31
CA GLY A 243 -15.21 6.85 4.41
C GLY A 243 -13.81 7.47 4.30
N VAL A 244 -13.10 7.27 3.21
CA VAL A 244 -11.82 7.93 2.90
C VAL A 244 -12.05 8.99 1.82
N ILE A 245 -11.66 10.22 2.12
CA ILE A 245 -11.60 11.32 1.15
C ILE A 245 -10.16 11.42 0.68
N SER A 246 -9.93 11.26 -0.61
CA SER A 246 -8.61 11.36 -1.22
C SER A 246 -8.58 12.46 -2.25
N MET A 247 -7.53 13.28 -2.21
CA MET A 247 -7.32 14.42 -3.11
C MET A 247 -5.95 14.30 -3.76
N THR A 248 -5.94 14.31 -5.09
CA THR A 248 -4.71 14.37 -5.88
C THR A 248 -4.45 15.81 -6.28
N SER A 249 -3.41 16.43 -5.74
CA SER A 249 -3.11 17.85 -5.96
C SER A 249 -2.45 18.14 -7.29
N THR A 250 -1.47 17.34 -7.71
CA THR A 250 -0.66 17.62 -8.90
C THR A 250 -0.80 16.58 -10.02
N GLY A 251 -1.06 15.31 -9.70
CA GLY A 251 -0.99 14.20 -10.67
C GLY A 251 0.42 13.95 -11.22
N GLU A 252 1.44 14.58 -10.66
CA GLU A 252 2.85 14.40 -11.04
C GLU A 252 3.30 12.96 -10.75
N PRO A 253 4.10 12.34 -11.65
CA PRO A 253 4.57 10.98 -11.46
C PRO A 253 5.29 10.77 -10.12
N GLY A 254 4.80 9.84 -9.30
CA GLY A 254 5.34 9.54 -7.97
C GLY A 254 4.85 10.46 -6.85
N ALA A 255 4.00 11.46 -7.14
CA ALA A 255 3.35 12.26 -6.11
C ALA A 255 2.32 11.43 -5.34
N ALA A 256 2.27 11.60 -4.02
CA ALA A 256 1.26 10.98 -3.17
C ALA A 256 0.00 11.84 -3.17
N SER A 257 -1.18 11.19 -3.13
CA SER A 257 -2.43 11.88 -2.84
C SER A 257 -2.56 12.09 -1.33
N GLU A 258 -3.12 13.22 -0.95
CA GLU A 258 -3.57 13.45 0.42
C GLU A 258 -4.88 12.71 0.66
N PHE A 259 -5.03 12.12 1.84
CA PHE A 259 -6.26 11.43 2.19
C PHE A 259 -6.60 11.54 3.67
N TYR A 260 -7.88 11.54 3.96
CA TYR A 260 -8.45 11.75 5.29
C TYR A 260 -9.55 10.73 5.53
N ILE A 261 -9.70 10.27 6.77
CA ILE A 261 -10.81 9.40 7.17
C ILE A 261 -11.93 10.27 7.74
N ARG A 262 -13.12 10.22 7.09
CA ARG A 262 -14.30 11.03 7.45
C ARG A 262 -14.10 12.56 7.34
N GLY A 263 -13.06 12.99 6.63
CA GLY A 263 -12.75 14.40 6.40
C GLY A 263 -11.63 14.95 7.28
N VAL A 264 -11.34 16.23 7.08
CA VAL A 264 -10.40 16.99 7.89
C VAL A 264 -11.08 17.37 9.20
N SER A 265 -10.62 16.84 10.31
CA SER A 265 -11.27 16.94 11.62
C SER A 265 -10.50 17.79 12.65
N THR A 266 -9.30 18.27 12.30
CA THR A 266 -8.49 19.16 13.13
C THR A 266 -7.85 20.26 12.29
N PHE A 267 -7.60 21.41 12.90
CA PHE A 267 -6.90 22.55 12.31
C PHE A 267 -5.62 22.93 13.10
N GLY A 268 -5.32 22.21 14.16
CA GLY A 268 -4.10 22.43 14.97
C GLY A 268 -2.95 21.50 14.60
N GLY A 269 -3.22 20.22 14.46
CA GLY A 269 -2.21 19.21 14.23
C GLY A 269 -2.31 18.52 12.86
N ARG A 270 -1.67 17.37 12.75
CA ARG A 270 -1.73 16.51 11.56
C ARG A 270 -3.13 15.91 11.43
N ALA A 271 -3.79 16.14 10.28
CA ALA A 271 -5.14 15.63 10.01
C ALA A 271 -5.13 14.24 9.34
N THR A 272 -3.98 13.78 8.84
CA THR A 272 -3.84 12.47 8.18
C THR A 272 -3.95 11.32 9.18
N PRO A 273 -4.51 10.15 8.78
CA PRO A 273 -4.64 9.00 9.65
C PRO A 273 -3.27 8.38 10.01
N LEU A 274 -3.27 7.57 11.06
CA LEU A 274 -2.14 6.69 11.36
C LEU A 274 -2.12 5.54 10.35
N ILE A 275 -0.98 5.31 9.70
CA ILE A 275 -0.80 4.26 8.69
C ILE A 275 0.12 3.19 9.26
N LEU A 276 -0.37 1.95 9.31
CA LEU A 276 0.40 0.80 9.81
C LEU A 276 0.56 -0.25 8.72
N LEU A 277 1.80 -0.63 8.43
CA LEU A 277 2.17 -1.76 7.58
C LEU A 277 2.63 -2.92 8.46
N ASP A 278 1.89 -4.01 8.48
CA ASP A 278 2.15 -5.19 9.32
C ASP A 278 2.40 -4.82 10.79
N ASP A 279 1.55 -3.96 11.36
CA ASP A 279 1.58 -3.39 12.72
C ASP A 279 2.60 -2.27 12.95
N VAL A 280 3.40 -1.86 11.96
CA VAL A 280 4.44 -0.83 12.10
C VAL A 280 4.06 0.45 11.37
N GLU A 281 4.27 1.59 12.02
CA GLU A 281 3.98 2.89 11.42
C GLU A 281 4.88 3.22 10.23
N ILE A 282 4.24 3.65 9.14
CA ILE A 282 4.89 4.14 7.94
C ILE A 282 4.33 5.52 7.54
N SER A 283 5.08 6.26 6.75
CA SER A 283 4.63 7.54 6.18
C SER A 283 3.70 7.33 4.99
N THR A 284 2.96 8.39 4.61
CA THR A 284 2.18 8.41 3.36
C THR A 284 3.08 8.20 2.12
N ALA A 285 4.31 8.71 2.16
CA ALA A 285 5.29 8.51 1.09
C ALA A 285 5.73 7.04 0.98
N ASP A 286 5.98 6.36 2.11
CA ASP A 286 6.28 4.93 2.11
C ASP A 286 5.10 4.12 1.53
N LEU A 287 3.88 4.44 1.99
CA LEU A 287 2.65 3.79 1.51
C LEU A 287 2.48 3.94 0.01
N ASN A 288 2.67 5.16 -0.49
CA ASN A 288 2.52 5.48 -1.91
C ASN A 288 3.38 4.59 -2.82
N ASN A 289 4.47 4.07 -2.26
CA ASN A 289 5.48 3.28 -2.97
C ASN A 289 5.28 1.77 -2.88
N ILE A 290 4.28 1.30 -2.11
CA ILE A 290 4.02 -0.13 -1.94
C ILE A 290 3.19 -0.64 -3.12
N PRO A 291 3.63 -1.72 -3.79
CA PRO A 291 2.84 -2.34 -4.85
C PRO A 291 1.53 -2.93 -4.33
N ALA A 292 0.41 -2.65 -5.00
CA ALA A 292 -0.90 -3.23 -4.65
C ALA A 292 -0.86 -4.77 -4.66
N GLU A 293 -0.03 -5.36 -5.52
CA GLU A 293 0.16 -6.81 -5.65
C GLU A 293 0.77 -7.45 -4.39
N THR A 294 1.50 -6.69 -3.57
CA THR A 294 2.11 -7.19 -2.33
C THR A 294 1.17 -7.13 -1.13
N ILE A 295 0.04 -6.44 -1.28
CA ILE A 295 -0.91 -6.21 -0.20
C ILE A 295 -2.01 -7.26 -0.23
N GLU A 296 -2.28 -7.87 0.92
CA GLU A 296 -3.40 -8.78 1.14
C GLU A 296 -4.69 -7.98 1.37
N SER A 297 -4.66 -7.05 2.34
CA SER A 297 -5.83 -6.26 2.71
C SER A 297 -5.48 -4.88 3.26
N PHE A 298 -6.43 -3.96 3.07
CA PHE A 298 -6.53 -2.68 3.77
C PHE A 298 -7.72 -2.73 4.72
N SER A 299 -7.52 -2.34 5.98
CA SER A 299 -8.59 -2.16 6.95
C SER A 299 -8.56 -0.74 7.48
N ILE A 300 -9.68 -0.01 7.32
CA ILE A 300 -9.83 1.38 7.74
C ILE A 300 -10.63 1.39 9.03
N LEU A 301 -9.99 1.76 10.14
CA LEU A 301 -10.61 1.89 11.46
C LEU A 301 -11.09 3.33 11.65
N LYS A 302 -12.41 3.53 11.77
CA LYS A 302 -13.02 4.86 11.71
C LYS A 302 -13.54 5.37 13.05
N ASP A 303 -13.95 4.48 13.95
CA ASP A 303 -14.55 4.82 15.23
C ASP A 303 -13.60 4.69 16.42
N ALA A 304 -14.05 5.07 17.62
CA ALA A 304 -13.24 5.05 18.81
C ALA A 304 -12.92 3.62 19.28
N SER A 305 -13.87 2.67 19.17
CA SER A 305 -13.64 1.29 19.62
C SER A 305 -12.50 0.66 18.86
N ALA A 306 -12.51 0.78 17.52
CA ALA A 306 -11.45 0.22 16.68
C ALA A 306 -10.09 0.93 16.87
N THR A 307 -10.07 2.24 17.21
CA THR A 307 -8.85 3.05 17.28
C THR A 307 -8.29 3.28 18.69
N ALA A 308 -9.05 3.03 19.77
CA ALA A 308 -8.62 3.28 21.16
C ALA A 308 -7.33 2.53 21.54
N ILE A 309 -7.08 1.35 20.96
CA ILE A 309 -5.84 0.58 21.17
C ILE A 309 -4.60 1.38 20.79
N TYR A 310 -4.73 2.25 19.79
CA TYR A 310 -3.67 3.15 19.33
C TYR A 310 -3.67 4.48 20.09
N GLY A 311 -4.67 4.68 20.97
CA GLY A 311 -4.79 5.78 21.95
C GLY A 311 -4.53 7.14 21.33
N ALA A 312 -3.41 7.70 21.71
CA ALA A 312 -2.92 9.01 21.30
C ALA A 312 -2.77 9.25 19.79
N ARG A 313 -2.76 8.22 18.99
CA ARG A 313 -2.50 8.31 17.55
C ARG A 313 -3.71 7.89 16.71
N GLY A 314 -4.78 7.43 17.38
CA GLY A 314 -6.02 6.98 16.74
C GLY A 314 -7.04 8.08 16.45
N ALA A 315 -6.78 9.34 16.81
CA ALA A 315 -7.73 10.44 16.69
C ALA A 315 -8.28 10.65 15.27
N ASN A 316 -7.41 10.57 14.26
CA ASN A 316 -7.76 10.79 12.85
C ASN A 316 -8.09 9.49 12.10
N GLY A 317 -8.37 8.40 12.84
CA GLY A 317 -8.54 7.07 12.27
C GLY A 317 -7.22 6.35 12.03
N VAL A 318 -7.31 5.06 11.71
CA VAL A 318 -6.14 4.21 11.49
C VAL A 318 -6.34 3.40 10.21
N MET A 319 -5.31 3.34 9.38
CA MET A 319 -5.24 2.50 8.19
C MET A 319 -4.29 1.35 8.47
N LEU A 320 -4.83 0.13 8.49
CA LEU A 320 -4.04 -1.10 8.65
C LEU A 320 -3.82 -1.72 7.29
N ILE A 321 -2.57 -2.01 6.97
CA ILE A 321 -2.18 -2.62 5.73
C ILE A 321 -1.46 -3.92 6.07
N THR A 322 -2.00 -5.02 5.55
CA THR A 322 -1.41 -6.34 5.73
C THR A 322 -0.80 -6.80 4.43
N THR A 323 0.47 -7.21 4.46
CA THR A 323 1.16 -7.74 3.29
C THR A 323 0.87 -9.23 3.12
N LYS A 324 0.95 -9.71 1.88
CA LYS A 324 0.78 -11.13 1.56
C LYS A 324 1.84 -11.98 2.22
N THR A 325 1.43 -13.15 2.70
CA THR A 325 2.31 -14.18 3.25
C THR A 325 2.16 -15.48 2.49
N GLY A 326 3.15 -16.36 2.57
CA GLY A 326 3.04 -17.71 2.03
C GLY A 326 2.10 -18.57 2.86
N LYS A 327 1.43 -19.52 2.24
CA LYS A 327 0.60 -20.52 2.92
C LYS A 327 1.38 -21.83 3.14
N GLU A 328 1.10 -22.48 4.25
CA GLU A 328 1.70 -23.78 4.55
C GLU A 328 1.24 -24.85 3.58
N ASN A 329 2.13 -25.77 3.21
CA ASN A 329 1.88 -26.87 2.26
C ASN A 329 1.36 -26.42 0.88
N GLU A 330 1.65 -25.16 0.50
CA GLU A 330 1.30 -24.62 -0.82
C GLU A 330 2.46 -24.80 -1.80
N LYS A 331 2.16 -25.29 -3.00
CA LYS A 331 3.15 -25.37 -4.08
C LYS A 331 3.66 -23.97 -4.42
N THR A 332 4.91 -23.89 -4.80
CA THR A 332 5.51 -22.62 -5.26
C THR A 332 4.74 -22.08 -6.46
N ARG A 333 4.27 -20.83 -6.36
CA ARG A 333 3.64 -20.07 -7.44
C ARG A 333 4.51 -18.90 -7.81
N ILE A 334 4.69 -18.67 -9.09
CA ILE A 334 5.43 -17.54 -9.63
C ILE A 334 4.48 -16.75 -10.52
N ASN A 335 4.31 -15.47 -10.21
CA ASN A 335 3.52 -14.55 -11.03
C ASN A 335 4.45 -13.45 -11.57
N VAL A 336 4.34 -13.19 -12.86
CA VAL A 336 5.08 -12.11 -13.54
C VAL A 336 4.06 -11.19 -14.18
N THR A 337 4.14 -9.92 -13.85
CA THR A 337 3.27 -8.88 -14.42
C THR A 337 4.15 -7.81 -15.07
N VAL A 338 3.87 -7.48 -16.32
CA VAL A 338 4.51 -6.38 -17.04
C VAL A 338 3.42 -5.47 -17.58
N GLU A 339 3.51 -4.19 -17.31
CA GLU A 339 2.50 -3.19 -17.66
C GLU A 339 3.13 -1.98 -18.32
N ASN A 340 2.49 -1.49 -19.38
CA ASN A 340 2.75 -0.18 -19.97
C ASN A 340 1.49 0.66 -19.84
N SER A 341 1.63 1.86 -19.28
CA SER A 341 0.54 2.82 -19.13
C SER A 341 0.80 4.04 -20.01
N PHE A 342 -0.17 4.38 -20.85
CA PHE A 342 -0.16 5.61 -21.63
C PHE A 342 -1.07 6.62 -20.93
N ASN A 343 -0.51 7.75 -20.49
CA ASN A 343 -1.24 8.75 -19.72
C ASN A 343 -1.38 10.02 -20.55
N LYS A 344 -2.60 10.56 -20.54
CA LYS A 344 -2.96 11.82 -21.21
C LYS A 344 -3.64 12.74 -20.20
N PRO A 345 -3.36 14.06 -20.18
CA PRO A 345 -4.13 15.00 -19.38
C PRO A 345 -5.61 14.92 -19.73
N MET A 346 -6.47 14.77 -18.74
CA MET A 346 -7.92 14.70 -18.94
C MET A 346 -8.54 16.08 -19.15
N ASN A 347 -8.01 17.07 -18.45
CA ASN A 347 -8.47 18.43 -18.49
C ASN A 347 -7.27 19.38 -18.50
N PHE A 348 -7.22 20.26 -19.46
CA PHE A 348 -6.23 21.30 -19.58
C PHE A 348 -6.97 22.59 -19.94
N PRO A 349 -6.69 23.75 -19.31
CA PRO A 349 -7.34 24.99 -19.66
C PRO A 349 -7.11 25.33 -21.13
N ASP A 350 -8.15 25.86 -21.78
CA ASP A 350 -8.04 26.42 -23.12
C ASP A 350 -7.49 27.85 -23.02
N PHE A 351 -6.52 28.14 -23.85
CA PHE A 351 -5.88 29.46 -23.93
C PHE A 351 -6.26 30.15 -25.22
N VAL A 352 -6.48 31.46 -25.14
CA VAL A 352 -6.71 32.29 -26.33
C VAL A 352 -5.41 32.53 -27.07
N ASN A 353 -5.51 32.74 -28.38
CA ASN A 353 -4.37 33.16 -29.18
C ASN A 353 -4.02 34.66 -28.95
N GLY A 354 -2.88 35.10 -29.48
CA GLY A 354 -2.35 36.46 -29.27
C GLY A 354 -3.28 37.53 -29.76
N ALA A 355 -3.88 37.37 -30.95
CA ALA A 355 -4.82 38.34 -31.53
C ALA A 355 -6.08 38.51 -30.65
N THR A 356 -6.71 37.40 -30.25
CA THR A 356 -7.86 37.43 -29.36
C THR A 356 -7.52 38.03 -28.00
N TRP A 357 -6.31 37.74 -27.47
CA TRP A 357 -5.86 38.32 -26.21
C TRP A 357 -5.76 39.84 -26.27
N MET A 358 -5.20 40.38 -27.38
CA MET A 358 -5.10 41.84 -27.65
C MET A 358 -6.50 42.48 -27.75
N GLU A 359 -7.43 41.86 -28.51
CA GLU A 359 -8.81 42.32 -28.65
C GLU A 359 -9.51 42.41 -27.30
N MET A 360 -9.43 41.35 -26.48
CA MET A 360 -10.02 41.33 -25.14
C MET A 360 -9.39 42.36 -24.20
N TYR A 361 -8.05 42.58 -24.32
CA TYR A 361 -7.38 43.61 -23.53
C TYR A 361 -7.86 45.00 -23.88
N ASN A 362 -7.96 45.32 -25.16
CA ASN A 362 -8.47 46.60 -25.66
C ASN A 362 -9.94 46.81 -25.24
N GLU A 363 -10.77 45.78 -25.35
CA GLU A 363 -12.16 45.81 -24.89
C GLU A 363 -12.25 46.12 -23.39
N ALA A 364 -11.45 45.39 -22.57
CA ALA A 364 -11.40 45.61 -21.13
C ALA A 364 -10.94 47.04 -20.74
N GLN A 365 -10.02 47.62 -21.52
CA GLN A 365 -9.54 48.99 -21.35
C GLN A 365 -10.65 50.01 -21.69
N LEU A 366 -11.30 49.87 -22.86
CA LEU A 366 -12.32 50.76 -23.35
C LEU A 366 -13.60 50.71 -22.52
N THR A 367 -13.95 49.53 -22.00
CA THR A 367 -15.12 49.37 -21.10
C THR A 367 -14.92 50.14 -19.81
N ARG A 368 -13.70 50.19 -19.28
CA ARG A 368 -13.36 50.95 -18.05
C ARG A 368 -13.20 52.45 -18.31
N ASN A 369 -12.66 52.80 -19.46
CA ASN A 369 -12.44 54.17 -19.87
C ASN A 369 -12.69 54.32 -21.38
N PRO A 370 -13.90 54.69 -21.82
CA PRO A 370 -14.25 54.85 -23.24
C PRO A 370 -13.42 55.85 -24.00
N ALA A 371 -12.76 56.77 -23.30
CA ALA A 371 -11.88 57.80 -23.91
C ALA A 371 -10.41 57.32 -24.01
N ALA A 372 -10.08 56.11 -23.56
CA ALA A 372 -8.71 55.58 -23.66
C ALA A 372 -8.35 55.24 -25.11
N THR A 373 -7.09 55.44 -25.47
CA THR A 373 -6.57 54.92 -26.71
C THR A 373 -6.30 53.41 -26.52
N PRO A 374 -6.80 52.53 -27.43
CA PRO A 374 -6.49 51.11 -27.37
C PRO A 374 -4.98 50.91 -27.34
N LYS A 375 -4.54 50.01 -26.47
CA LYS A 375 -3.12 49.69 -26.31
C LYS A 375 -2.52 49.02 -27.55
N TYR A 376 -3.29 48.14 -28.19
CA TYR A 376 -2.89 47.40 -29.37
C TYR A 376 -3.64 47.97 -30.58
N SER A 377 -2.88 48.35 -31.64
CA SER A 377 -3.47 48.83 -32.89
C SER A 377 -4.12 47.65 -33.65
N GLN A 378 -5.04 47.95 -34.58
CA GLN A 378 -5.62 46.93 -35.46
C GLN A 378 -4.54 46.26 -36.32
N LEU A 379 -3.52 46.99 -36.71
CA LEU A 379 -2.38 46.45 -37.47
C LEU A 379 -1.59 45.42 -36.63
N ASP A 380 -1.36 45.67 -35.32
CA ASP A 380 -0.68 44.73 -34.44
C ASP A 380 -1.47 43.45 -34.31
N ILE A 381 -2.81 43.57 -34.12
CA ILE A 381 -3.72 42.44 -33.99
C ILE A 381 -3.71 41.60 -35.27
N ASP A 382 -3.82 42.24 -36.43
CA ASP A 382 -3.83 41.56 -37.75
C ASP A 382 -2.48 40.92 -38.07
N ASN A 383 -1.38 41.59 -37.77
CA ASN A 383 -0.03 41.04 -37.98
C ASN A 383 0.23 39.82 -37.08
N THR A 384 -0.26 39.85 -35.83
CA THR A 384 -0.20 38.70 -34.91
C THR A 384 -1.08 37.55 -35.38
N ARG A 385 -2.32 37.85 -35.83
CA ARG A 385 -3.26 36.83 -36.35
C ARG A 385 -2.71 36.15 -37.60
N ASN A 386 -2.06 36.92 -38.49
CA ASN A 386 -1.49 36.42 -39.72
C ASN A 386 -0.04 35.91 -39.57
N GLN A 387 0.53 35.98 -38.37
CA GLN A 387 1.89 35.54 -38.04
C GLN A 387 2.95 36.11 -39.04
N ILE A 388 2.87 37.40 -39.36
CA ILE A 388 3.73 38.06 -40.36
C ILE A 388 5.21 37.91 -39.96
N ASN A 389 5.53 38.09 -38.65
CA ASN A 389 6.85 37.80 -38.11
C ASN A 389 6.70 37.31 -36.66
N PRO A 390 6.97 36.03 -36.35
CA PRO A 390 6.75 35.47 -35.01
C PRO A 390 7.70 36.01 -33.94
N TYR A 391 8.73 36.72 -34.30
CA TYR A 391 9.64 37.36 -33.35
C TYR A 391 9.17 38.75 -32.94
N ILE A 392 8.52 39.48 -33.86
CA ILE A 392 7.97 40.83 -33.63
C ILE A 392 6.53 40.76 -33.11
N TYR A 393 5.72 39.88 -33.69
CA TYR A 393 4.34 39.65 -33.39
C TYR A 393 4.15 38.22 -32.88
N PRO A 394 4.71 37.88 -31.70
CA PRO A 394 4.64 36.53 -31.18
C PRO A 394 3.19 36.14 -30.87
N ASP A 395 2.84 34.89 -31.12
CA ASP A 395 1.64 34.22 -30.69
C ASP A 395 2.03 32.85 -30.11
N VAL A 396 2.54 32.85 -28.89
CA VAL A 396 3.11 31.65 -28.26
C VAL A 396 2.05 30.90 -27.49
N GLN A 397 1.71 29.71 -27.95
CA GLN A 397 0.89 28.77 -27.20
C GLN A 397 1.76 28.02 -26.18
N TRP A 398 1.95 28.63 -24.99
CA TRP A 398 2.86 28.15 -23.96
C TRP A 398 2.58 26.69 -23.52
N LYS A 399 1.30 26.28 -23.53
CA LYS A 399 0.91 24.90 -23.27
C LYS A 399 1.63 23.92 -24.22
N ASP A 400 1.62 24.19 -25.52
CA ASP A 400 2.19 23.31 -26.55
C ASP A 400 3.71 23.37 -26.60
N VAL A 401 4.31 24.45 -26.05
CA VAL A 401 5.77 24.59 -25.89
C VAL A 401 6.27 23.80 -24.69
N ILE A 402 5.49 23.76 -23.60
CA ILE A 402 5.92 23.22 -22.31
C ILE A 402 5.54 21.75 -22.12
N PHE A 403 4.35 21.34 -22.62
CA PHE A 403 3.79 20.05 -22.32
C PHE A 403 3.61 19.16 -23.54
N LYS A 404 3.91 17.87 -23.37
CA LYS A 404 3.55 16.81 -24.29
C LYS A 404 2.10 16.39 -24.08
N ASN A 405 1.49 15.89 -25.14
CA ASN A 405 0.12 15.39 -25.09
C ASN A 405 0.00 14.02 -24.38
N MET A 406 1.10 13.28 -24.23
CA MET A 406 1.09 11.94 -23.66
C MET A 406 2.47 11.56 -23.11
N ASN A 407 2.48 10.77 -22.04
CA ASN A 407 3.67 10.07 -21.55
C ASN A 407 3.41 8.55 -21.46
N MET A 408 4.47 7.79 -21.20
CA MET A 408 4.42 6.34 -21.03
C MET A 408 5.16 5.96 -19.76
N ASN A 409 4.49 5.16 -18.93
CA ASN A 409 5.07 4.59 -17.70
C ASN A 409 5.13 3.08 -17.83
N GLN A 410 6.20 2.47 -17.27
CA GLN A 410 6.43 1.03 -17.29
C GLN A 410 6.49 0.49 -15.87
N ARG A 411 5.93 -0.70 -15.69
CA ARG A 411 6.00 -1.45 -14.44
C ARG A 411 6.23 -2.92 -14.71
N ALA A 412 7.15 -3.52 -13.99
CA ALA A 412 7.38 -4.96 -13.96
C ALA A 412 7.35 -5.45 -12.51
N ASN A 413 6.59 -6.50 -12.24
CA ASN A 413 6.51 -7.13 -10.93
C ASN A 413 6.67 -8.64 -11.07
N VAL A 414 7.51 -9.21 -10.22
CA VAL A 414 7.67 -10.66 -10.08
C VAL A 414 7.41 -10.99 -8.62
N ASN A 415 6.47 -11.90 -8.36
CA ASN A 415 6.25 -12.40 -7.03
C ASN A 415 6.25 -13.92 -6.98
N ILE A 416 6.75 -14.45 -5.88
CA ILE A 416 6.92 -15.88 -5.63
C ILE A 416 6.33 -16.17 -4.26
N SER A 417 5.42 -17.12 -4.17
CA SER A 417 4.86 -17.58 -2.91
C SER A 417 4.86 -19.10 -2.84
N GLY A 418 4.89 -19.62 -1.62
CA GLY A 418 4.82 -21.07 -1.39
C GLY A 418 5.12 -21.42 0.05
N GLY A 419 5.11 -22.72 0.35
CA GLY A 419 5.50 -23.20 1.67
C GLY A 419 5.42 -24.69 1.84
N GLY A 420 6.24 -25.20 2.74
CA GLY A 420 6.18 -26.55 3.26
C GLY A 420 5.46 -26.60 4.61
N SER A 421 5.66 -27.70 5.35
CA SER A 421 5.03 -27.91 6.66
C SER A 421 5.59 -27.00 7.77
N LYS A 422 6.83 -26.55 7.65
CA LYS A 422 7.51 -25.72 8.67
C LYS A 422 7.76 -24.29 8.24
N ALA A 423 7.93 -24.03 6.95
CA ALA A 423 8.28 -22.72 6.43
C ALA A 423 7.29 -22.32 5.34
N SER A 424 6.89 -21.06 5.31
CA SER A 424 6.18 -20.45 4.19
C SER A 424 6.80 -19.11 3.87
N TYR A 425 6.69 -18.69 2.60
CA TYR A 425 7.35 -17.49 2.12
C TYR A 425 6.52 -16.78 1.05
N TYR A 426 6.64 -15.47 1.04
CA TYR A 426 6.21 -14.59 -0.03
C TYR A 426 7.32 -13.60 -0.34
N MET A 427 7.74 -13.53 -1.59
CA MET A 427 8.75 -12.60 -2.07
C MET A 427 8.19 -11.84 -3.27
N SER A 428 8.44 -10.55 -3.35
CA SER A 428 8.07 -9.73 -4.50
C SER A 428 9.17 -8.74 -4.83
N LEU A 429 9.46 -8.59 -6.11
CA LEU A 429 10.34 -7.56 -6.66
C LEU A 429 9.57 -6.78 -7.70
N GLN A 430 9.49 -5.47 -7.53
CA GLN A 430 8.90 -4.56 -8.50
C GLN A 430 9.92 -3.53 -8.95
N ALA A 431 9.91 -3.23 -10.24
CA ALA A 431 10.58 -2.08 -10.84
C ALA A 431 9.54 -1.25 -11.58
N ASN A 432 9.58 0.06 -11.41
CA ASN A 432 8.76 1.00 -12.15
C ASN A 432 9.59 2.16 -12.69
N HIS A 433 9.22 2.62 -13.86
CA HIS A 433 9.79 3.77 -14.54
C HIS A 433 8.67 4.72 -14.94
N ASP A 434 8.65 5.90 -14.34
CA ASP A 434 7.64 6.92 -14.57
C ASP A 434 8.27 8.14 -15.22
N THR A 435 7.62 8.67 -16.27
CA THR A 435 8.06 9.85 -16.99
C THR A 435 7.03 10.97 -16.89
N GLY A 436 7.50 12.22 -16.93
CA GLY A 436 6.64 13.40 -16.91
C GLY A 436 6.15 13.80 -18.30
N LEU A 437 5.30 14.82 -18.32
CA LEU A 437 4.70 15.41 -19.52
C LEU A 437 5.46 16.64 -20.05
N LEU A 438 6.62 17.00 -19.49
CA LEU A 438 7.38 18.16 -19.97
C LEU A 438 8.01 17.87 -21.34
N ASP A 439 7.82 18.79 -22.29
CA ASP A 439 8.45 18.71 -23.60
C ASP A 439 9.85 19.32 -23.59
N THR A 440 10.76 18.64 -22.92
CA THR A 440 12.16 19.01 -22.84
C THR A 440 12.90 18.48 -24.05
N LYS A 441 13.05 19.28 -25.07
CA LYS A 441 13.99 18.99 -26.17
C LYS A 441 15.39 18.89 -25.58
N LYS A 442 16.20 17.91 -26.01
CA LYS A 442 17.58 17.75 -25.52
C LYS A 442 18.46 18.94 -25.99
N VAL A 443 18.33 20.04 -25.27
CA VAL A 443 19.03 21.29 -25.56
C VAL A 443 20.34 21.37 -24.81
N TYR A 444 20.35 20.93 -23.56
CA TYR A 444 21.52 20.81 -22.71
C TYR A 444 21.98 19.35 -22.57
N SER A 445 23.08 19.12 -21.86
CA SER A 445 23.64 17.79 -21.60
C SER A 445 22.74 16.93 -20.67
N TYR A 446 21.68 17.49 -20.12
CA TYR A 446 20.72 16.84 -19.22
C TYR A 446 19.30 16.95 -19.76
N ASN A 447 18.42 16.09 -19.26
CA ASN A 447 17.01 16.11 -19.58
C ASN A 447 16.22 16.54 -18.34
N ASN A 448 15.47 17.63 -18.43
CA ASN A 448 14.67 18.19 -17.34
C ASN A 448 13.30 17.53 -17.18
N ASN A 449 12.89 16.64 -18.09
CA ASN A 449 11.65 15.92 -17.87
C ASN A 449 11.76 15.06 -16.61
N ILE A 450 10.67 14.90 -15.92
CA ILE A 450 10.58 13.97 -14.78
C ILE A 450 10.91 12.57 -15.27
N ASN A 451 11.83 11.90 -14.59
CA ASN A 451 12.28 10.55 -14.86
C ASN A 451 12.53 9.85 -13.52
N ASN A 452 11.56 9.05 -13.10
CA ASN A 452 11.58 8.40 -11.80
C ASN A 452 11.74 6.89 -11.98
N TRP A 453 12.80 6.33 -11.37
CA TRP A 453 12.99 4.89 -11.22
C TRP A 453 12.69 4.49 -9.78
N GLY A 454 11.84 3.49 -9.61
CA GLY A 454 11.49 2.92 -8.32
C GLY A 454 11.71 1.42 -8.29
N TYR A 455 12.28 0.92 -7.21
CA TYR A 455 12.42 -0.50 -6.93
C TYR A 455 11.83 -0.78 -5.57
N ASN A 456 10.99 -1.81 -5.49
CA ASN A 456 10.42 -2.27 -4.23
C ASN A 456 10.69 -3.77 -4.09
N PHE A 457 11.25 -4.16 -2.97
CA PHE A 457 11.47 -5.54 -2.60
C PHE A 457 10.71 -5.85 -1.31
N GLN A 458 9.82 -6.84 -1.34
CA GLN A 458 9.09 -7.37 -0.20
C GLN A 458 9.52 -8.83 0.02
N ASN A 459 9.79 -9.17 1.27
CA ASN A 459 10.13 -10.53 1.66
C ASN A 459 9.46 -10.85 3.01
N ASN A 460 8.53 -11.81 3.01
CA ASN A 460 7.82 -12.27 4.18
C ASN A 460 8.08 -13.77 4.33
N ILE A 461 8.71 -14.14 5.43
CA ILE A 461 9.04 -15.52 5.76
C ILE A 461 8.44 -15.85 7.11
N SER A 462 7.72 -16.96 7.16
CA SER A 462 7.21 -17.55 8.38
C SER A 462 7.89 -18.89 8.64
N TYR A 463 8.36 -19.11 9.85
CA TYR A 463 9.00 -20.37 10.21
C TYR A 463 8.50 -20.91 11.54
N LYS A 464 8.02 -22.14 11.55
CA LYS A 464 7.62 -22.87 12.75
C LYS A 464 8.83 -23.57 13.37
N ILE A 465 9.36 -23.02 14.45
CA ILE A 465 10.46 -23.66 15.22
C ILE A 465 9.94 -24.93 15.87
N THR A 466 8.77 -24.81 16.53
CA THR A 466 8.06 -25.92 17.14
C THR A 466 6.57 -25.89 16.72
N SER A 467 5.77 -26.83 17.16
CA SER A 467 4.32 -26.80 16.95
C SER A 467 3.62 -25.62 17.66
N THR A 468 4.28 -25.03 18.64
CA THR A 468 3.75 -23.90 19.45
C THR A 468 4.49 -22.59 19.23
N THR A 469 5.69 -22.60 18.63
CA THR A 469 6.53 -21.42 18.41
C THR A 469 6.66 -21.12 16.94
N LYS A 470 6.29 -19.90 16.54
CA LYS A 470 6.40 -19.39 15.17
C LYS A 470 7.21 -18.09 15.15
N ILE A 471 8.09 -17.94 14.18
CA ILE A 471 8.79 -16.68 13.89
C ILE A 471 8.33 -16.19 12.51
N ASP A 472 8.01 -14.90 12.42
CA ASP A 472 7.70 -14.21 11.19
C ASP A 472 8.74 -13.09 10.97
N LEU A 473 9.38 -13.08 9.81
CA LEU A 473 10.28 -12.04 9.34
C LEU A 473 9.62 -11.31 8.18
N HIS A 474 9.42 -10.00 8.32
CA HIS A 474 8.94 -9.14 7.26
C HIS A 474 10.00 -8.11 6.94
N MET A 475 10.33 -7.97 5.66
CA MET A 475 11.30 -7.00 5.18
C MET A 475 10.76 -6.30 3.93
N ASN A 476 10.70 -4.98 3.98
CA ASN A 476 10.39 -4.13 2.83
C ASN A 476 11.56 -3.19 2.58
N ALA A 477 12.08 -3.20 1.37
CA ALA A 477 13.12 -2.28 0.93
C ALA A 477 12.63 -1.50 -0.30
N GLN A 478 12.76 -0.18 -0.25
CA GLN A 478 12.38 0.73 -1.32
C GLN A 478 13.59 1.56 -1.73
N ILE A 479 13.84 1.63 -3.03
CA ILE A 479 14.91 2.45 -3.61
C ILE A 479 14.27 3.32 -4.67
N ARG A 480 14.52 4.63 -4.62
CA ARG A 480 14.02 5.59 -5.59
C ARG A 480 15.10 6.52 -6.10
N ASN A 481 15.10 6.71 -7.39
CA ASN A 481 15.93 7.67 -8.08
C ASN A 481 15.02 8.58 -8.90
N LYS A 482 14.93 9.83 -8.50
CA LYS A 482 14.09 10.85 -9.15
C LYS A 482 14.98 11.88 -9.79
N LYS A 483 14.75 12.15 -11.07
CA LYS A 483 15.41 13.20 -11.84
C LYS A 483 14.35 14.10 -12.46
N GLY A 484 14.62 15.38 -12.51
CA GLY A 484 13.69 16.33 -13.07
C GLY A 484 14.08 17.77 -12.77
N PRO A 485 13.18 18.72 -12.99
CA PRO A 485 13.45 20.13 -12.68
C PRO A 485 13.59 20.34 -11.16
N ASN A 486 14.30 21.41 -10.79
CA ASN A 486 14.47 21.78 -9.38
C ASN A 486 13.32 22.62 -8.81
N TYR A 487 12.27 22.82 -9.53
CA TYR A 487 11.04 23.50 -9.13
C TYR A 487 9.87 22.56 -9.30
N SER A 488 8.75 22.88 -8.68
CA SER A 488 7.54 22.06 -8.82
C SER A 488 6.91 22.26 -10.20
N THR A 489 6.19 21.25 -10.66
CA THR A 489 5.36 21.36 -11.89
C THR A 489 4.29 22.45 -11.72
N SER A 490 3.79 22.66 -10.49
CA SER A 490 2.85 23.74 -10.17
C SER A 490 3.46 25.12 -10.37
N ASP A 491 4.73 25.32 -10.01
CA ASP A 491 5.43 26.60 -10.24
C ASP A 491 5.58 26.87 -11.74
N LEU A 492 5.98 25.85 -12.52
CA LEU A 492 6.09 25.96 -13.95
C LEU A 492 4.73 26.30 -14.60
N PHE A 493 3.65 25.64 -14.12
CA PHE A 493 2.31 25.90 -14.58
C PHE A 493 1.87 27.33 -14.25
N ALA A 494 2.19 27.83 -13.07
CA ALA A 494 1.92 29.22 -12.68
C ALA A 494 2.70 30.20 -13.58
N GLN A 495 3.97 29.94 -13.86
CA GLN A 495 4.76 30.79 -14.80
C GLN A 495 4.15 30.80 -16.21
N MET A 496 3.65 29.67 -16.67
CA MET A 496 2.94 29.57 -17.95
C MET A 496 1.65 30.42 -17.96
N LEU A 497 0.85 30.37 -16.87
CA LEU A 497 -0.39 31.15 -16.73
C LEU A 497 -0.14 32.65 -16.67
N TYR A 498 0.98 33.08 -16.06
CA TYR A 498 1.35 34.52 -15.97
C TYR A 498 1.96 35.06 -17.25
N CYS A 499 2.33 34.21 -18.21
CA CYS A 499 2.99 34.62 -19.44
C CYS A 499 1.97 34.72 -20.59
N ASN A 500 1.75 35.96 -21.06
CA ASN A 500 0.84 36.22 -22.19
C ASN A 500 1.44 35.69 -23.50
N PRO A 501 0.61 35.28 -24.45
CA PRO A 501 1.07 34.74 -25.74
C PRO A 501 1.88 35.75 -26.59
N ILE A 502 1.71 37.06 -26.35
CA ILE A 502 2.27 38.16 -27.15
C ILE A 502 3.51 38.84 -26.58
N ASN A 503 3.96 38.42 -25.37
CA ASN A 503 5.02 39.18 -24.70
C ASN A 503 6.38 39.06 -25.36
N PHE A 504 6.74 37.89 -25.83
CA PHE A 504 8.00 37.56 -26.49
C PHE A 504 7.96 36.19 -27.16
N PRO A 505 8.82 35.91 -28.17
CA PRO A 505 8.95 34.57 -28.75
C PRO A 505 9.60 33.61 -27.74
N VAL A 506 9.47 32.30 -27.95
CA VAL A 506 10.11 31.28 -27.09
C VAL A 506 11.63 31.46 -27.07
N THR A 507 12.22 31.53 -28.26
CA THR A 507 13.67 31.77 -28.47
C THR A 507 13.85 32.60 -29.72
N PHE A 508 14.99 33.27 -29.84
CA PHE A 508 15.47 33.84 -31.09
C PHE A 508 16.42 32.86 -31.80
N PRO A 509 16.62 33.01 -33.13
CA PRO A 509 17.58 32.21 -33.86
C PRO A 509 19.00 32.34 -33.30
N ALA A 510 19.73 31.24 -33.30
CA ALA A 510 21.13 31.22 -32.92
C ALA A 510 21.96 31.99 -33.96
N GLN A 511 22.97 32.72 -33.49
CA GLN A 511 23.95 33.38 -34.38
C GLN A 511 25.28 32.62 -34.37
N PRO A 512 26.08 32.76 -35.41
CA PRO A 512 27.41 32.16 -35.43
C PRO A 512 28.24 32.59 -34.24
N GLY A 513 28.77 31.59 -33.47
CA GLY A 513 29.55 31.81 -32.26
C GLY A 513 28.76 31.80 -30.98
N ASP A 514 27.44 31.63 -31.00
CA ASP A 514 26.65 31.43 -29.76
C ASP A 514 27.01 30.12 -29.10
N THR A 515 27.24 30.18 -27.79
CA THR A 515 27.44 29.03 -26.89
C THR A 515 26.20 28.72 -26.07
N HIS A 516 25.13 29.53 -26.23
CA HIS A 516 23.92 29.49 -25.41
C HIS A 516 22.65 29.65 -26.26
N ILE A 517 21.52 29.41 -25.63
CA ILE A 517 20.20 29.64 -26.26
C ILE A 517 19.82 31.10 -26.04
N ARG A 518 19.31 31.74 -27.07
CA ARG A 518 18.77 33.10 -27.03
C ARG A 518 17.30 33.04 -26.63
N PHE A 519 17.00 32.99 -25.33
CA PHE A 519 15.61 32.97 -24.86
C PHE A 519 14.96 34.34 -25.07
N GLY A 520 13.78 34.35 -25.69
CA GLY A 520 12.98 35.56 -25.84
C GLY A 520 12.52 36.10 -24.49
N ASN A 521 12.57 37.42 -24.30
CA ASN A 521 12.05 38.08 -23.13
C ASN A 521 11.69 39.55 -23.41
N ALA A 522 11.08 40.21 -22.43
CA ALA A 522 10.75 41.62 -22.46
C ALA A 522 11.01 42.27 -21.09
N ILE A 523 11.35 43.53 -21.08
CA ILE A 523 11.49 44.31 -19.86
C ILE A 523 10.14 44.47 -19.18
N TRP A 524 10.06 44.21 -17.89
CA TRP A 524 8.85 44.37 -17.07
C TRP A 524 8.81 45.79 -16.48
N THR A 525 9.83 46.10 -15.67
CA THR A 525 9.98 47.40 -15.00
C THR A 525 11.44 47.66 -14.70
N GLY A 526 11.95 48.85 -15.00
CA GLY A 526 13.34 49.16 -14.85
C GLY A 526 14.23 48.26 -15.70
N SER A 527 15.16 47.53 -15.07
CA SER A 527 16.02 46.56 -15.74
C SER A 527 15.51 45.09 -15.56
N SER A 528 14.38 44.90 -14.86
CA SER A 528 13.84 43.58 -14.59
C SER A 528 13.15 43.00 -15.81
N VAL A 529 13.49 41.75 -16.14
CA VAL A 529 12.89 41.00 -17.23
C VAL A 529 11.74 40.11 -16.73
N ARG A 530 10.83 39.71 -17.63
CA ARG A 530 9.77 38.77 -17.32
C ARG A 530 10.33 37.36 -17.15
N THR A 531 9.51 36.41 -16.67
CA THR A 531 9.86 35.00 -16.71
C THR A 531 9.47 34.38 -18.05
N ASN A 532 10.43 33.80 -18.76
CA ASN A 532 10.14 32.95 -19.90
C ASN A 532 9.91 31.50 -19.41
N PRO A 533 8.70 30.93 -19.53
CA PRO A 533 8.40 29.61 -18.99
C PRO A 533 9.27 28.49 -19.57
N TYR A 534 9.67 28.61 -20.84
CA TYR A 534 10.54 27.61 -21.46
C TYR A 534 11.98 27.70 -20.97
N ALA A 535 12.51 28.90 -20.77
CA ALA A 535 13.80 29.12 -20.13
C ALA A 535 13.78 28.61 -18.68
N TYR A 536 12.71 28.93 -17.95
CA TYR A 536 12.49 28.45 -16.58
C TYR A 536 12.48 26.92 -16.52
N MET A 537 11.75 26.26 -17.41
CA MET A 537 11.72 24.80 -17.52
C MET A 537 13.10 24.19 -17.74
N LEU A 538 13.96 24.81 -18.52
CA LEU A 538 15.27 24.29 -18.90
C LEU A 538 16.40 24.70 -17.94
N SER A 539 16.20 25.71 -17.08
CA SER A 539 17.26 26.35 -16.29
C SER A 539 17.76 25.56 -15.09
N SER A 540 17.09 24.50 -14.69
CA SER A 540 17.45 23.75 -13.50
C SER A 540 17.24 22.25 -13.64
N PHE A 541 18.02 21.49 -12.88
CA PHE A 541 17.96 20.04 -12.82
C PHE A 541 18.23 19.59 -11.39
N LYS A 542 17.44 18.66 -10.91
CA LYS A 542 17.59 18.04 -9.59
C LYS A 542 17.71 16.54 -9.73
N GLU A 543 18.64 15.96 -8.99
CA GLU A 543 18.69 14.54 -8.76
C GLU A 543 18.43 14.26 -7.28
N TYR A 544 17.48 13.37 -7.00
CA TYR A 544 17.06 12.99 -5.65
C TYR A 544 17.03 11.49 -5.56
N ASN A 545 17.79 10.94 -4.62
CA ASN A 545 17.86 9.51 -4.32
C ASN A 545 17.33 9.29 -2.91
N GLU A 546 16.48 8.30 -2.73
CA GLU A 546 16.00 7.88 -1.42
C GLU A 546 15.97 6.36 -1.29
N ASN A 547 16.23 5.88 -0.08
CA ASN A 547 16.22 4.49 0.28
C ASN A 547 15.49 4.31 1.60
N THR A 548 14.55 3.37 1.66
CA THR A 548 13.87 2.98 2.89
C THR A 548 14.09 1.49 3.11
N LEU A 549 14.49 1.11 4.31
CA LEU A 549 14.52 -0.27 4.76
C LEU A 549 13.66 -0.40 6.01
N ASN A 550 12.67 -1.27 5.97
CA ASN A 550 11.78 -1.59 7.07
C ASN A 550 11.82 -3.08 7.34
N THR A 551 12.23 -3.49 8.53
CA THR A 551 12.40 -4.89 8.91
C THR A 551 11.75 -5.17 10.25
N SER A 552 10.87 -6.17 10.31
CA SER A 552 10.21 -6.63 11.52
C SER A 552 10.51 -8.10 11.79
N LEU A 553 10.78 -8.42 13.03
CA LEU A 553 10.87 -9.78 13.53
C LEU A 553 9.79 -9.98 14.59
N LYS A 554 8.88 -10.94 14.35
CA LYS A 554 7.77 -11.26 15.24
C LYS A 554 7.91 -12.70 15.70
N ILE A 555 7.77 -12.91 17.00
CA ILE A 555 7.79 -14.24 17.65
C ILE A 555 6.42 -14.46 18.28
N ASN A 556 5.78 -15.57 17.93
CA ASN A 556 4.51 -15.99 18.47
C ASN A 556 4.71 -17.32 19.21
N GLN A 557 4.28 -17.38 20.48
CA GLN A 557 4.33 -18.57 21.33
C GLN A 557 2.93 -18.91 21.84
N LYS A 558 2.40 -20.10 21.51
CA LYS A 558 1.20 -20.63 22.09
C LYS A 558 1.51 -21.20 23.50
N LEU A 559 0.67 -20.88 24.45
CA LEU A 559 0.80 -21.30 25.85
C LEU A 559 -0.38 -22.18 26.28
N ASP A 560 -0.90 -23.01 25.34
CA ASP A 560 -2.01 -23.94 25.61
C ASP A 560 -1.72 -24.92 26.76
N PHE A 561 -0.45 -25.12 27.10
CA PHE A 561 -0.02 -25.91 28.25
C PHE A 561 -0.30 -25.22 29.61
N VAL A 562 -0.44 -23.88 29.61
CA VAL A 562 -0.85 -23.11 30.79
C VAL A 562 -2.37 -23.03 30.82
N THR A 563 -2.98 -22.55 29.77
CA THR A 563 -4.41 -22.55 29.54
C THR A 563 -4.72 -22.49 28.06
N LYS A 564 -5.74 -23.27 27.62
CA LYS A 564 -6.12 -23.31 26.21
C LYS A 564 -6.51 -21.92 25.68
N GLY A 565 -5.95 -21.54 24.56
CA GLY A 565 -6.20 -20.25 23.89
C GLY A 565 -5.32 -19.10 24.36
N LEU A 566 -4.39 -19.33 25.31
CA LEU A 566 -3.40 -18.32 25.70
C LEU A 566 -2.22 -18.32 24.73
N SER A 567 -1.78 -17.14 24.34
CA SER A 567 -0.55 -16.96 23.55
C SER A 567 0.14 -15.66 23.91
N VAL A 568 1.43 -15.62 23.66
CA VAL A 568 2.23 -14.39 23.75
C VAL A 568 2.89 -14.10 22.40
N GLN A 569 3.02 -12.83 22.12
CA GLN A 569 3.69 -12.33 20.93
C GLN A 569 4.67 -11.23 21.33
N ALA A 570 5.83 -11.20 20.71
CA ALA A 570 6.76 -10.08 20.78
C ALA A 570 7.17 -9.70 19.37
N MET A 571 7.28 -8.40 19.10
CA MET A 571 7.73 -7.89 17.84
C MET A 571 8.78 -6.80 18.04
N VAL A 572 9.83 -6.83 17.25
CA VAL A 572 10.82 -5.76 17.11
C VAL A 572 10.84 -5.31 15.67
N ASN A 573 10.79 -4.02 15.46
CA ASN A 573 10.94 -3.42 14.14
C ASN A 573 12.04 -2.37 14.14
N TRP A 574 12.73 -2.32 13.02
CA TRP A 574 13.70 -1.29 12.73
C TRP A 574 13.46 -0.76 11.32
N LYS A 575 13.23 0.55 11.23
CA LYS A 575 13.07 1.27 9.96
C LYS A 575 14.18 2.32 9.85
N ASN A 576 14.78 2.42 8.67
CA ASN A 576 15.73 3.46 8.31
C ASN A 576 15.35 4.06 6.96
N TRP A 577 15.30 5.38 6.90
CA TRP A 577 15.15 6.14 5.68
C TRP A 577 16.35 7.06 5.50
N ALA A 578 16.83 7.17 4.28
CA ALA A 578 17.92 8.07 3.93
C ALA A 578 17.71 8.66 2.54
N SER A 579 18.04 9.93 2.39
CA SER A 579 17.98 10.60 1.10
C SER A 579 19.23 11.43 0.84
N SER A 580 19.49 11.67 -0.44
CA SER A 580 20.50 12.59 -0.92
C SER A 580 20.01 13.31 -2.17
N SER A 581 20.29 14.61 -2.26
CA SER A 581 19.93 15.39 -3.45
C SER A 581 20.97 16.44 -3.75
N TYR A 582 21.09 16.79 -5.02
CA TYR A 582 21.83 17.95 -5.48
C TYR A 582 21.10 18.59 -6.66
N ASN A 583 21.36 19.90 -6.83
CA ASN A 583 20.77 20.70 -7.90
C ASN A 583 21.87 21.19 -8.82
N ARG A 584 21.54 21.33 -10.09
CA ARG A 584 22.32 22.03 -11.09
C ARG A 584 21.48 23.13 -11.69
N THR A 585 22.02 24.32 -11.81
CA THR A 585 21.32 25.49 -12.35
C THR A 585 22.17 26.18 -13.39
N ILE A 586 21.52 26.74 -14.40
CA ILE A 586 22.11 27.62 -15.36
C ILE A 586 21.29 28.89 -15.39
N GLU A 587 21.92 30.06 -15.48
CA GLU A 587 21.22 31.32 -15.65
C GLU A 587 20.98 31.54 -17.14
N PRO A 588 19.71 31.69 -17.60
CA PRO A 588 19.42 31.90 -19.01
C PRO A 588 19.91 33.25 -19.50
N TYR A 589 20.28 33.26 -20.79
CA TYR A 589 20.52 34.51 -21.52
C TYR A 589 19.21 34.97 -22.17
N TYR A 590 18.80 36.18 -21.86
CA TYR A 590 17.55 36.75 -22.37
C TYR A 590 17.82 37.79 -23.44
N TYR A 591 16.98 37.75 -24.47
CA TYR A 591 17.05 38.64 -25.63
C TYR A 591 15.68 39.23 -25.92
N GLY A 592 15.68 40.45 -26.44
CA GLY A 592 14.48 41.14 -26.93
C GLY A 592 14.75 41.89 -28.20
N ILE A 593 13.70 42.45 -28.80
CA ILE A 593 13.82 43.37 -29.92
C ILE A 593 14.29 44.69 -29.40
N LYS A 594 15.36 45.24 -29.99
CA LYS A 594 15.89 46.55 -29.62
C LYS A 594 14.89 47.64 -29.95
N GLY A 595 14.59 48.47 -28.98
CA GLY A 595 13.63 49.56 -29.11
C GLY A 595 13.91 50.44 -30.36
N GLY A 596 12.90 50.65 -31.18
CA GLY A 596 13.00 51.46 -32.38
C GLY A 596 13.77 50.86 -33.57
N SER A 597 14.28 49.62 -33.46
CA SER A 597 14.99 48.96 -34.56
C SER A 597 14.08 48.34 -35.62
N TYR A 598 12.84 48.07 -35.28
CA TYR A 598 11.88 47.39 -36.18
C TYR A 598 11.36 48.35 -37.28
N ASN A 599 11.45 47.90 -38.50
CA ASN A 599 10.90 48.58 -39.65
C ASN A 599 9.58 47.96 -40.12
N PRO A 600 8.43 48.63 -39.90
CA PRO A 600 7.14 48.05 -40.30
C PRO A 600 6.97 47.76 -41.81
N SER A 601 7.74 48.45 -42.64
CA SER A 601 7.73 48.25 -44.12
C SER A 601 8.56 47.04 -44.55
N ASN A 602 9.43 46.55 -43.67
CA ASN A 602 10.25 45.36 -43.91
C ASN A 602 10.25 44.47 -42.65
N PRO A 603 9.37 43.48 -42.56
CA PRO A 603 9.22 42.66 -41.35
C PRO A 603 10.46 41.88 -40.91
N THR A 604 11.49 41.78 -41.76
CA THR A 604 12.75 41.12 -41.46
C THR A 604 13.84 42.08 -40.97
N ASP A 605 13.57 43.37 -40.96
CA ASP A 605 14.51 44.45 -40.54
C ASP A 605 14.30 44.85 -39.11
N TYR A 606 15.03 44.18 -38.20
CA TYR A 606 15.03 44.43 -36.74
C TYR A 606 16.35 43.99 -36.11
N GLU A 607 16.72 44.63 -35.02
CA GLU A 607 17.89 44.27 -34.22
C GLU A 607 17.45 43.55 -32.92
N ILE A 608 18.22 42.54 -32.56
CA ILE A 608 18.04 41.81 -31.28
C ILE A 608 19.10 42.29 -30.32
N GLU A 609 18.71 42.64 -29.12
CA GLU A 609 19.62 43.03 -28.06
C GLU A 609 19.51 42.09 -26.84
N ARG A 610 20.62 41.94 -26.09
CA ARG A 610 20.64 41.20 -24.84
C ARG A 610 19.95 42.04 -23.78
N LEU A 611 19.07 41.41 -23.01
CA LEU A 611 18.33 42.00 -21.89
C LEU A 611 19.00 41.61 -20.56
N GLY A 612 19.28 42.60 -19.73
CA GLY A 612 19.88 42.38 -18.41
C GLY A 612 21.32 41.87 -18.48
N THR A 613 21.87 41.54 -17.31
CA THR A 613 23.25 41.08 -17.14
C THR A 613 23.36 39.59 -16.80
N SER A 614 22.21 38.91 -16.56
CA SER A 614 22.16 37.49 -16.25
C SER A 614 22.58 36.63 -17.44
N GLY A 615 23.06 35.44 -17.16
CA GLY A 615 23.45 34.43 -18.14
C GLY A 615 24.80 33.80 -17.77
N THR A 616 24.86 32.47 -17.81
CA THR A 616 26.07 31.70 -17.59
C THR A 616 26.22 30.59 -18.60
N ASP A 617 27.46 30.34 -19.04
CA ASP A 617 27.76 29.23 -19.99
C ASP A 617 28.04 27.92 -19.28
N TYR A 618 27.90 27.88 -17.97
CA TYR A 618 28.19 26.69 -17.16
C TYR A 618 27.09 26.41 -16.16
N LEU A 619 26.97 25.14 -15.80
CA LEU A 619 26.07 24.66 -14.76
C LEU A 619 26.68 24.87 -13.38
N LYS A 620 26.02 25.71 -12.57
CA LYS A 620 26.29 25.80 -11.14
C LYS A 620 25.77 24.53 -10.47
N THR A 621 26.55 23.96 -9.55
CA THR A 621 26.16 22.76 -8.80
C THR A 621 26.07 23.11 -7.31
N SER A 622 24.94 22.74 -6.68
CA SER A 622 24.82 22.84 -5.22
C SER A 622 25.65 21.78 -4.51
N ASP A 623 25.85 21.96 -3.22
CA ASP A 623 26.31 20.91 -2.34
C ASP A 623 25.29 19.78 -2.27
N ILE A 624 25.75 18.59 -1.87
CA ILE A 624 24.86 17.45 -1.68
C ILE A 624 24.13 17.60 -0.35
N SER A 625 22.84 17.84 -0.41
CA SER A 625 21.94 17.79 0.74
C SER A 625 21.65 16.33 1.11
N LYS A 626 21.72 16.01 2.40
CA LYS A 626 21.46 14.68 2.93
C LYS A 626 20.48 14.78 4.08
N ALA A 627 19.56 13.80 4.16
CA ALA A 627 18.65 13.64 5.28
C ALA A 627 18.51 12.16 5.60
N SER A 628 18.24 11.84 6.86
CA SER A 628 17.97 10.47 7.29
C SER A 628 17.09 10.48 8.53
N ASP A 629 16.28 9.45 8.67
CA ASP A 629 15.56 9.15 9.89
C ASP A 629 15.64 7.67 10.24
N GLN A 630 15.35 7.36 11.48
CA GLN A 630 15.38 6.02 12.01
C GLN A 630 14.23 5.84 13.00
N THR A 631 13.52 4.72 12.88
CA THR A 631 12.50 4.32 13.86
C THR A 631 12.86 2.97 14.45
N PHE A 632 12.82 2.89 15.76
CA PHE A 632 12.82 1.64 16.50
C PHE A 632 11.45 1.45 17.16
N TYR A 633 10.85 0.27 16.99
CA TYR A 633 9.56 -0.09 17.56
C TYR A 633 9.63 -1.48 18.22
N LEU A 634 9.06 -1.58 19.39
CA LEU A 634 8.93 -2.81 20.14
C LEU A 634 7.48 -2.96 20.62
N ASP A 635 6.88 -4.13 20.48
CA ASP A 635 5.66 -4.49 21.16
C ASP A 635 5.72 -5.90 21.78
N ALA A 636 4.99 -6.07 22.86
CA ALA A 636 4.76 -7.35 23.50
C ALA A 636 3.27 -7.49 23.82
N ARG A 637 2.67 -8.62 23.44
CA ARG A 637 1.23 -8.88 23.58
C ARG A 637 0.98 -10.19 24.29
N VAL A 638 -0.04 -10.20 25.15
CA VAL A 638 -0.64 -11.41 25.71
C VAL A 638 -2.03 -11.50 25.13
N ASN A 639 -2.33 -12.60 24.44
CA ASN A 639 -3.62 -12.85 23.83
C ASN A 639 -4.28 -14.07 24.47
N TYR A 640 -5.58 -14.00 24.67
CA TYR A 640 -6.43 -15.09 25.11
C TYR A 640 -7.63 -15.19 24.18
N ASP A 641 -7.92 -16.37 23.65
CA ASP A 641 -9.05 -16.64 22.75
C ASP A 641 -9.63 -18.01 23.06
N ARG A 642 -10.86 -18.03 23.57
CA ARG A 642 -11.50 -19.29 23.98
C ARG A 642 -13.00 -19.27 23.80
N GLN A 643 -13.51 -20.38 23.23
CA GLN A 643 -14.93 -20.70 23.10
C GLN A 643 -15.37 -21.61 24.25
N PHE A 644 -16.44 -21.23 24.97
CA PHE A 644 -17.12 -22.02 26.00
C PHE A 644 -18.58 -22.21 25.59
N ASN A 645 -18.90 -23.25 24.88
CA ASN A 645 -20.22 -23.48 24.28
C ASN A 645 -20.66 -22.28 23.41
N LEU A 646 -21.70 -21.56 23.85
CA LEU A 646 -22.21 -20.36 23.17
C LEU A 646 -21.44 -19.07 23.57
N HIS A 647 -20.55 -19.15 24.56
CA HIS A 647 -19.79 -17.99 25.05
C HIS A 647 -18.42 -17.98 24.42
N HIS A 648 -18.09 -16.93 23.67
CA HIS A 648 -16.75 -16.70 23.12
C HIS A 648 -16.12 -15.48 23.80
N VAL A 649 -14.96 -15.67 24.39
CA VAL A 649 -14.23 -14.63 25.12
C VAL A 649 -12.87 -14.45 24.48
N THR A 650 -12.53 -13.20 24.14
CA THR A 650 -11.17 -12.86 23.76
C THR A 650 -10.62 -11.75 24.66
N GLY A 651 -9.34 -11.77 24.89
CA GLY A 651 -8.62 -10.72 25.62
C GLY A 651 -7.26 -10.47 25.01
N MET A 652 -6.84 -9.22 24.97
CA MET A 652 -5.50 -8.82 24.55
C MET A 652 -5.00 -7.72 25.48
N LEU A 653 -3.77 -7.87 25.93
CA LEU A 653 -3.02 -6.82 26.62
C LEU A 653 -1.71 -6.62 25.87
N MET A 654 -1.39 -5.39 25.54
CA MET A 654 -0.21 -5.02 24.74
C MET A 654 0.57 -3.91 25.45
N TYR A 655 1.88 -4.05 25.50
CA TYR A 655 2.83 -2.97 25.77
C TYR A 655 3.51 -2.58 24.45
N MET A 656 3.70 -1.29 24.21
CA MET A 656 4.41 -0.78 23.03
C MET A 656 5.38 0.33 23.40
N GLN A 657 6.47 0.42 22.66
CA GLN A 657 7.46 1.49 22.72
C GLN A 657 7.93 1.84 21.32
N ARG A 658 7.99 3.14 21.02
CA ARG A 658 8.52 3.68 19.78
C ARG A 658 9.55 4.77 20.06
N GLU A 659 10.67 4.72 19.36
CA GLU A 659 11.66 5.79 19.30
C GLU A 659 11.83 6.20 17.83
N TYR A 660 11.56 7.44 17.51
CA TYR A 660 11.80 8.04 16.20
C TYR A 660 12.89 9.09 16.30
N ARG A 661 13.90 8.99 15.44
CA ARG A 661 15.06 9.86 15.43
C ARG A 661 15.29 10.46 14.04
N SER A 662 15.02 11.75 13.90
CA SER A 662 15.36 12.57 12.72
C SER A 662 16.34 13.71 13.07
N SER A 663 16.55 13.93 14.37
CA SER A 663 17.45 14.96 14.91
C SER A 663 18.26 14.39 16.08
N VAL A 664 19.02 15.24 16.77
CA VAL A 664 19.81 14.85 17.95
C VAL A 664 18.94 14.29 19.07
N LEU A 665 17.75 14.89 19.28
CA LEU A 665 16.79 14.43 20.27
C LEU A 665 15.74 13.53 19.60
N PRO A 666 15.59 12.28 20.07
CA PRO A 666 14.56 11.38 19.57
C PRO A 666 13.18 11.75 20.11
N GLU A 667 12.14 11.40 19.36
CA GLU A 667 10.76 11.41 19.82
C GLU A 667 10.41 10.02 20.37
N ARG A 668 9.85 9.95 21.58
CA ARG A 668 9.52 8.69 22.23
C ARG A 668 8.05 8.64 22.62
N ASN A 669 7.46 7.50 22.32
CA ASN A 669 6.11 7.14 22.71
C ASN A 669 6.15 5.77 23.38
N GLN A 670 5.36 5.58 24.41
CA GLN A 670 5.15 4.27 25.03
C GLN A 670 3.74 4.15 25.56
N GLY A 671 3.25 2.93 25.70
CA GLY A 671 1.90 2.75 26.26
C GLY A 671 1.51 1.31 26.51
N PHE A 672 0.42 1.20 27.24
CA PHE A 672 -0.32 -0.04 27.42
C PHE A 672 -1.66 0.07 26.72
N SER A 673 -2.08 -0.99 26.04
CA SER A 673 -3.39 -1.06 25.41
C SER A 673 -4.04 -2.41 25.72
N GLY A 674 -5.36 -2.43 25.77
CA GLY A 674 -6.08 -3.66 25.99
C GLY A 674 -7.39 -3.70 25.22
N ARG A 675 -7.78 -4.93 24.88
CA ARG A 675 -9.07 -5.27 24.28
C ARG A 675 -9.65 -6.45 25.04
N PHE A 676 -10.93 -6.38 25.31
CA PHE A 676 -11.73 -7.50 25.78
C PHE A 676 -12.96 -7.61 24.90
N THR A 677 -13.26 -8.81 24.37
CA THR A 677 -14.49 -9.07 23.63
C THR A 677 -15.25 -10.23 24.23
N TYR A 678 -16.55 -10.11 24.19
CA TYR A 678 -17.48 -11.16 24.57
C TYR A 678 -18.56 -11.31 23.53
N ASP A 679 -18.83 -12.53 23.13
CA ASP A 679 -19.80 -12.93 22.13
C ASP A 679 -20.66 -14.06 22.67
N TYR A 680 -21.99 -13.90 22.69
CA TYR A 680 -22.93 -14.93 23.07
C TYR A 680 -23.66 -15.47 21.84
N GLY A 681 -23.23 -16.66 21.38
CA GLY A 681 -23.83 -17.35 20.24
C GLY A 681 -23.86 -16.54 18.94
N GLN A 682 -22.90 -15.63 18.76
CA GLN A 682 -22.83 -14.66 17.66
C GLN A 682 -24.10 -13.79 17.52
N ARG A 683 -24.81 -13.53 18.63
CA ARG A 683 -26.01 -12.70 18.70
C ARG A 683 -25.75 -11.39 19.42
N TYR A 684 -25.25 -11.46 20.65
CA TYR A 684 -24.92 -10.29 21.46
C TYR A 684 -23.43 -10.14 21.58
N LEU A 685 -22.93 -8.98 21.16
CA LEU A 685 -21.51 -8.67 21.07
C LEU A 685 -21.18 -7.50 22.00
N VAL A 686 -20.14 -7.64 22.78
CA VAL A 686 -19.63 -6.56 23.65
C VAL A 686 -18.13 -6.47 23.44
N GLU A 687 -17.62 -5.26 23.24
CA GLU A 687 -16.19 -5.00 23.16
C GLU A 687 -15.81 -3.80 24.03
N LEU A 688 -14.76 -3.98 24.83
CA LEU A 688 -14.15 -2.96 25.69
C LEU A 688 -12.71 -2.77 25.25
N ASN A 689 -12.34 -1.54 24.93
CA ASN A 689 -10.98 -1.18 24.51
C ASN A 689 -10.45 -0.06 25.38
N PHE A 690 -9.14 -0.06 25.60
CA PHE A 690 -8.46 1.08 26.21
C PHE A 690 -7.05 1.25 25.65
N GLY A 691 -6.56 2.49 25.65
CA GLY A 691 -5.17 2.86 25.48
C GLY A 691 -4.72 3.74 26.65
N TYR A 692 -3.59 3.45 27.24
CA TYR A 692 -2.90 4.32 28.19
C TYR A 692 -1.53 4.68 27.64
N ASN A 693 -1.45 5.85 27.00
CA ASN A 693 -0.32 6.22 26.16
C ASN A 693 0.39 7.46 26.69
N GLY A 694 1.70 7.49 26.53
CA GLY A 694 2.58 8.59 26.95
C GLY A 694 3.45 9.09 25.80
N THR A 695 3.68 10.42 25.78
CA THR A 695 4.54 11.13 24.84
C THR A 695 5.50 12.07 25.57
N GLU A 696 6.73 12.20 25.07
CA GLU A 696 7.71 13.16 25.60
C GLU A 696 7.41 14.61 25.23
N ARG A 697 6.52 14.86 24.28
CA ARG A 697 6.14 16.21 23.83
C ARG A 697 5.42 17.01 24.91
N LEU A 698 4.78 16.34 25.87
CA LEU A 698 4.00 16.94 26.93
C LEU A 698 4.75 16.97 28.26
N ALA A 699 4.37 17.92 29.13
CA ALA A 699 4.92 18.07 30.48
C ALA A 699 4.71 16.79 31.31
N LYS A 700 5.62 16.51 32.26
CA LYS A 700 5.64 15.28 33.04
C LYS A 700 4.30 14.90 33.67
N LYS A 701 3.50 15.88 34.11
CA LYS A 701 2.19 15.65 34.72
C LYS A 701 1.10 15.25 33.74
N GLU A 702 1.25 15.66 32.47
CA GLU A 702 0.25 15.46 31.41
C GLU A 702 0.73 14.48 30.35
N ARG A 703 1.88 13.85 30.58
CA ARG A 703 2.54 12.96 29.63
C ARG A 703 1.73 11.72 29.28
N PHE A 704 1.00 11.18 30.24
CA PHE A 704 0.20 9.96 30.07
C PHE A 704 -1.29 10.27 30.14
N GLU A 705 -2.06 9.68 29.24
CA GLU A 705 -3.52 9.84 29.17
C GLU A 705 -4.21 8.49 28.94
N PHE A 706 -5.42 8.33 29.47
CA PHE A 706 -6.25 7.13 29.35
C PHE A 706 -7.39 7.34 28.35
N PHE A 707 -7.50 6.46 27.36
CA PHE A 707 -8.43 6.53 26.24
C PHE A 707 -9.34 5.29 26.24
N PRO A 708 -10.47 5.30 26.94
CA PRO A 708 -11.42 4.19 26.96
C PRO A 708 -12.40 4.25 25.79
N ALA A 709 -12.84 3.06 25.34
CA ALA A 709 -13.93 2.92 24.40
C ALA A 709 -14.73 1.65 24.64
N VAL A 710 -16.03 1.69 24.36
CA VAL A 710 -16.96 0.59 24.44
C VAL A 710 -17.75 0.46 23.15
N SER A 711 -18.02 -0.76 22.73
CA SER A 711 -18.94 -1.02 21.63
C SER A 711 -19.83 -2.23 21.91
N LEU A 712 -21.02 -2.17 21.33
CA LEU A 712 -22.07 -3.18 21.44
C LEU A 712 -22.55 -3.56 20.06
N GLY A 713 -22.94 -4.81 19.87
CA GLY A 713 -23.52 -5.29 18.63
C GLY A 713 -24.64 -6.31 18.90
N TRP A 714 -25.66 -6.25 18.06
CA TRP A 714 -26.74 -7.21 18.05
C TRP A 714 -26.94 -7.75 16.64
N VAL A 715 -26.67 -9.04 16.44
CA VAL A 715 -26.89 -9.74 15.19
C VAL A 715 -28.32 -10.29 15.19
N ILE A 716 -29.24 -9.49 14.70
CA ILE A 716 -30.68 -9.78 14.71
C ILE A 716 -30.98 -11.02 13.85
N SER A 717 -30.26 -11.18 12.74
CA SER A 717 -30.43 -12.34 11.83
C SER A 717 -30.10 -13.69 12.49
N ASN A 718 -29.38 -13.72 13.62
CA ASN A 718 -29.06 -14.95 14.36
C ASN A 718 -30.09 -15.28 15.44
N GLU A 719 -31.15 -14.46 15.59
CA GLU A 719 -32.23 -14.72 16.52
C GLU A 719 -33.25 -15.71 15.94
N LYS A 720 -33.82 -16.57 16.78
CA LYS A 720 -34.82 -17.57 16.39
C LYS A 720 -36.06 -16.96 15.74
N PHE A 721 -36.51 -15.81 16.23
CA PHE A 721 -37.67 -15.11 15.67
C PHE A 721 -37.43 -14.59 14.25
N PHE A 722 -36.16 -14.43 13.86
CA PHE A 722 -35.78 -13.89 12.55
C PHE A 722 -35.66 -14.97 11.47
N GLU A 723 -35.67 -16.25 11.86
CA GLU A 723 -35.49 -17.40 10.95
C GLU A 723 -36.37 -17.35 9.69
N PRO A 724 -37.67 -16.93 9.71
CA PRO A 724 -38.48 -16.83 8.50
C PRO A 724 -37.98 -15.76 7.50
N MET A 725 -37.26 -14.76 8.00
CA MET A 725 -36.77 -13.64 7.18
C MET A 725 -35.43 -13.95 6.52
N THR A 726 -34.70 -15.02 6.96
CA THR A 726 -33.37 -15.38 6.42
C THR A 726 -33.39 -15.78 4.95
N LYS A 727 -34.57 -16.06 4.39
CA LYS A 727 -34.77 -16.26 2.94
C LYS A 727 -34.44 -15.00 2.10
N TYR A 728 -34.63 -13.81 2.68
CA TYR A 728 -34.48 -12.52 1.99
C TYR A 728 -33.33 -11.70 2.57
N ILE A 729 -33.11 -11.81 3.88
CA ILE A 729 -32.11 -11.06 4.63
C ILE A 729 -31.13 -12.04 5.24
N ASP A 730 -29.92 -12.11 4.69
CA ASP A 730 -28.89 -13.07 5.11
C ASP A 730 -28.17 -12.61 6.37
N ASN A 731 -27.96 -11.29 6.52
CA ASN A 731 -27.38 -10.70 7.71
C ASN A 731 -28.06 -9.36 8.04
N LEU A 732 -28.43 -9.18 9.30
CA LEU A 732 -28.86 -7.90 9.85
C LEU A 732 -28.21 -7.73 11.20
N LYS A 733 -27.28 -6.76 11.29
CA LYS A 733 -26.59 -6.40 12.52
C LYS A 733 -26.70 -4.91 12.80
N ILE A 734 -27.05 -4.58 14.01
CA ILE A 734 -26.99 -3.21 14.54
C ILE A 734 -25.80 -3.14 15.49
N ARG A 735 -25.03 -2.07 15.39
CA ARG A 735 -23.87 -1.85 16.23
C ARG A 735 -23.76 -0.40 16.68
N GLY A 736 -23.10 -0.18 17.82
CA GLY A 736 -22.85 1.16 18.31
C GLY A 736 -21.57 1.20 19.12
N SER A 737 -20.81 2.28 19.01
CA SER A 737 -19.60 2.50 19.77
C SER A 737 -19.54 3.93 20.31
N TYR A 738 -18.93 4.07 21.49
CA TYR A 738 -18.62 5.35 22.10
C TYR A 738 -17.26 5.29 22.78
N GLY A 739 -16.45 6.33 22.62
CA GLY A 739 -15.14 6.36 23.26
C GLY A 739 -14.40 7.68 23.13
N LEU A 740 -13.26 7.72 23.80
CA LEU A 740 -12.31 8.82 23.79
C LEU A 740 -11.02 8.36 23.11
N VAL A 741 -10.52 9.16 22.22
CA VAL A 741 -9.20 9.02 21.60
C VAL A 741 -8.47 10.37 21.64
N GLY A 742 -7.16 10.37 21.45
CA GLY A 742 -6.37 11.59 21.53
C GLY A 742 -5.35 11.74 20.42
N SER A 743 -4.72 12.91 20.38
CA SER A 743 -3.56 13.20 19.52
C SER A 743 -2.51 13.97 20.29
N ASP A 744 -1.23 13.63 20.09
CA ASP A 744 -0.06 14.39 20.55
C ASP A 744 0.56 15.24 19.45
N GLU A 745 -0.05 15.30 18.29
CA GLU A 745 0.41 16.09 17.16
C GLU A 745 0.03 17.55 17.33
N THR A 746 1.00 18.44 17.15
CA THR A 746 0.83 19.88 17.40
C THR A 746 0.81 20.72 16.11
N GLY A 747 1.06 20.12 14.94
CA GLY A 747 1.23 20.83 13.68
C GLY A 747 2.56 21.57 13.54
N LEU A 748 3.37 21.62 14.59
CA LEU A 748 4.70 22.22 14.56
C LEU A 748 5.74 21.33 13.88
N SER A 749 6.83 21.91 13.41
CA SER A 749 7.97 21.14 12.90
C SER A 749 8.58 20.24 13.99
N ALA A 750 9.20 19.12 13.61
CA ALA A 750 9.74 18.13 14.54
C ALA A 750 10.64 18.75 15.63
N GLY A 751 11.50 19.72 15.28
CA GLY A 751 12.36 20.43 16.26
C GLY A 751 11.60 21.34 17.22
N ALA A 752 10.50 21.96 16.77
CA ALA A 752 9.69 22.87 17.59
C ALA A 752 8.71 22.14 18.52
N GLN A 753 8.48 20.85 18.30
CA GLN A 753 7.59 20.04 19.14
C GLN A 753 8.22 19.58 20.47
N HIS A 754 9.55 19.62 20.57
CA HIS A 754 10.24 19.28 21.80
C HIS A 754 10.11 20.41 22.82
N PHE A 755 9.84 20.04 24.07
CA PHE A 755 9.82 20.97 25.21
C PHE A 755 8.84 22.14 25.09
N LEU A 756 7.65 21.92 24.50
CA LEU A 756 6.60 22.95 24.44
C LEU A 756 6.21 23.52 25.81
N TYR A 757 6.52 22.81 26.90
CA TYR A 757 6.27 23.19 28.29
C TYR A 757 7.40 24.02 28.93
N ILE A 758 8.37 24.49 28.13
CA ILE A 758 9.51 25.33 28.55
C ILE A 758 9.60 26.52 27.63
N ASP A 759 9.84 27.72 28.20
CA ASP A 759 10.07 28.91 27.40
C ASP A 759 11.32 28.75 26.53
N GLN A 760 11.20 29.10 25.27
CA GLN A 760 12.32 29.13 24.33
C GLN A 760 12.83 30.54 24.19
N VAL A 761 14.11 30.73 24.48
CA VAL A 761 14.76 32.04 24.46
C VAL A 761 15.89 32.07 23.45
N SER A 762 15.77 32.96 22.47
CA SER A 762 16.89 33.32 21.59
C SER A 762 17.75 34.37 22.29
N LEU A 763 19.01 34.05 22.57
CA LEU A 763 19.90 34.97 23.28
C LEU A 763 20.39 36.12 22.42
N ASN A 764 20.32 36.00 21.09
CA ASN A 764 20.84 36.99 20.16
C ASN A 764 19.84 37.24 19.02
N ASN A 765 18.71 37.82 19.35
CA ASN A 765 17.69 38.19 18.38
C ASN A 765 17.71 39.69 18.12
N ILE A 766 17.15 40.11 16.98
CA ILE A 766 17.00 41.54 16.66
C ILE A 766 16.04 42.16 17.67
N GLY A 767 16.55 43.07 18.51
CA GLY A 767 15.76 43.76 19.52
C GLY A 767 15.25 45.10 19.00
N PHE A 768 16.17 46.04 18.76
CA PHE A 768 15.80 47.37 18.36
C PHE A 768 16.77 47.91 17.30
N THR A 769 16.25 48.58 16.29
CA THR A 769 17.06 49.26 15.26
C THR A 769 16.94 50.77 15.44
N THR A 770 18.08 51.42 15.50
CA THR A 770 18.18 52.86 15.72
C THR A 770 19.18 53.48 14.76
N GLY A 771 19.37 54.77 14.86
CA GLY A 771 20.19 55.61 13.96
C GLY A 771 19.34 56.37 12.95
N VAL A 772 19.88 57.44 12.41
CA VAL A 772 19.17 58.34 11.45
C VAL A 772 18.67 57.55 10.24
N ASP A 773 19.46 56.57 9.78
CA ASP A 773 19.15 55.72 8.63
C ASP A 773 18.65 54.34 9.06
N MET A 774 18.23 54.15 10.33
CA MET A 774 17.80 52.86 10.86
C MET A 774 18.82 51.72 10.59
N ASN A 775 20.10 52.04 10.70
CA ASN A 775 21.20 51.13 10.33
C ASN A 775 21.97 50.53 11.51
N TYR A 776 21.63 50.91 12.76
CA TYR A 776 22.24 50.36 13.97
C TYR A 776 21.26 49.46 14.69
N THR A 777 21.50 48.14 14.61
CA THR A 777 20.66 47.12 15.23
C THR A 777 21.26 46.64 16.54
N LEU A 778 20.49 46.74 17.60
CA LEU A 778 20.79 46.14 18.90
C LEU A 778 20.23 44.74 18.97
N TYR A 779 21.05 43.83 19.40
CA TYR A 779 20.66 42.43 19.60
C TYR A 779 20.51 42.12 21.10
N GLY A 780 19.60 41.23 21.44
CA GLY A 780 19.35 40.87 22.82
C GLY A 780 18.52 39.61 22.99
N PRO A 781 18.28 39.17 24.21
CA PRO A 781 17.43 37.99 24.46
C PRO A 781 15.96 38.29 24.15
N LEU A 782 15.33 37.37 23.45
CA LEU A 782 13.90 37.41 23.15
C LEU A 782 13.28 36.04 23.45
N VAL A 783 12.16 36.00 24.13
CA VAL A 783 11.34 34.78 24.26
C VAL A 783 10.65 34.53 22.94
N THR A 784 11.11 33.53 22.21
CA THR A 784 10.57 33.18 20.90
C THR A 784 9.29 32.35 21.01
N ASN A 785 9.20 31.48 22.02
CA ASN A 785 7.98 30.71 22.33
C ASN A 785 7.80 30.65 23.85
N TYR A 786 6.62 31.01 24.31
CA TYR A 786 6.24 30.87 25.73
C TYR A 786 5.84 29.42 26.02
N ALA A 787 6.14 28.96 27.25
CA ALA A 787 5.76 27.63 27.71
C ALA A 787 4.24 27.40 27.63
N VAL A 788 3.85 26.30 27.07
CA VAL A 788 2.45 25.82 27.09
C VAL A 788 2.19 25.11 28.42
N VAL A 789 1.79 25.87 29.46
CA VAL A 789 1.73 25.39 30.84
C VAL A 789 0.59 24.40 31.09
N ASN A 790 -0.53 24.53 30.37
CA ASN A 790 -1.74 23.70 30.50
C ASN A 790 -2.05 22.94 29.20
N GLY A 791 -1.04 22.67 28.38
CA GLY A 791 -1.19 21.94 27.12
C GLY A 791 -1.21 20.44 27.38
N GLY A 792 -2.41 19.88 27.52
CA GLY A 792 -2.59 18.43 27.54
C GLY A 792 -2.82 17.87 26.16
N TRP A 793 -3.26 16.62 26.10
CA TRP A 793 -3.64 15.94 24.89
C TRP A 793 -4.80 16.62 24.16
N GLU A 794 -4.74 16.74 22.85
CA GLU A 794 -5.93 16.95 22.04
C GLU A 794 -6.83 15.72 22.18
N ARG A 795 -8.13 15.93 22.48
CA ARG A 795 -9.07 14.85 22.81
C ARG A 795 -10.25 14.85 21.85
N VAL A 796 -10.67 13.66 21.46
CA VAL A 796 -11.82 13.46 20.55
C VAL A 796 -12.79 12.47 21.17
N LYS A 797 -14.02 12.90 21.42
CA LYS A 797 -15.15 12.04 21.74
C LYS A 797 -15.81 11.60 20.44
N LYS A 798 -15.92 10.30 20.22
CA LYS A 798 -16.53 9.72 19.03
C LYS A 798 -17.71 8.86 19.41
N LEU A 799 -18.86 9.10 18.75
CA LEU A 799 -20.04 8.25 18.77
C LEU A 799 -20.22 7.69 17.36
N ASP A 800 -20.49 6.40 17.24
CA ASP A 800 -20.80 5.73 15.99
C ASP A 800 -21.97 4.78 16.19
N ILE A 801 -22.96 4.80 15.29
CA ILE A 801 -24.09 3.87 15.25
C ILE A 801 -24.21 3.36 13.83
N GLY A 802 -24.13 2.06 13.64
CA GLY A 802 -24.10 1.44 12.33
C GLY A 802 -25.10 0.31 12.16
N ILE A 803 -25.49 0.08 10.92
CA ILE A 803 -26.31 -1.05 10.47
C ILE A 803 -25.59 -1.74 9.35
N ASP A 804 -25.39 -3.04 9.49
CA ASP A 804 -24.86 -3.92 8.44
C ASP A 804 -25.98 -4.84 7.98
N LEU A 805 -26.36 -4.74 6.70
CA LEU A 805 -27.46 -5.46 6.08
C LEU A 805 -26.97 -6.19 4.84
N GLU A 806 -27.28 -7.49 4.73
CA GLU A 806 -27.04 -8.28 3.54
C GLU A 806 -28.34 -8.87 3.04
N LEU A 807 -28.65 -8.65 1.76
CA LEU A 807 -29.88 -9.03 1.11
C LEU A 807 -29.58 -10.00 -0.05
N PHE A 808 -30.35 -11.09 -0.13
CA PHE A 808 -30.33 -12.03 -1.26
C PHE A 808 -28.94 -12.58 -1.58
N ARG A 809 -27.98 -12.54 -0.63
CA ARG A 809 -26.57 -12.93 -0.81
C ARG A 809 -25.84 -12.18 -1.93
N GLN A 810 -26.34 -11.04 -2.35
CA GLN A 810 -25.84 -10.27 -3.48
C GLN A 810 -25.65 -8.79 -3.16
N LEU A 811 -26.43 -8.25 -2.24
CA LEU A 811 -26.40 -6.83 -1.90
C LEU A 811 -26.00 -6.64 -0.45
N THR A 812 -24.84 -6.05 -0.21
CA THR A 812 -24.37 -5.65 1.12
C THR A 812 -24.51 -4.14 1.27
N ILE A 813 -25.19 -3.70 2.31
CA ILE A 813 -25.39 -2.30 2.67
C ILE A 813 -24.82 -2.09 4.07
N THR A 814 -23.90 -1.14 4.20
CA THR A 814 -23.41 -0.67 5.49
C THR A 814 -23.70 0.83 5.59
N ALA A 815 -24.37 1.24 6.67
CA ALA A 815 -24.67 2.64 6.93
C ALA A 815 -24.23 3.00 8.35
N ASP A 816 -23.47 4.08 8.49
CA ASP A 816 -22.98 4.60 9.77
C ASP A 816 -23.43 6.04 9.97
N TYR A 817 -24.01 6.31 11.14
CA TYR A 817 -24.13 7.66 11.70
C TYR A 817 -22.99 7.88 12.69
N PHE A 818 -22.24 8.96 12.51
CA PHE A 818 -21.14 9.29 13.41
C PHE A 818 -21.20 10.75 13.86
N ASN A 819 -20.73 10.98 15.09
CA ASN A 819 -20.56 12.32 15.65
C ASN A 819 -19.21 12.39 16.37
N GLU A 820 -18.43 13.41 16.05
CA GLU A 820 -17.12 13.65 16.65
C GLU A 820 -17.08 15.04 17.29
N LYS A 821 -16.66 15.11 18.54
CA LYS A 821 -16.41 16.37 19.25
C LYS A 821 -14.94 16.41 19.68
N ARG A 822 -14.22 17.36 19.11
CA ARG A 822 -12.80 17.58 19.34
C ARG A 822 -12.60 18.81 20.23
N TYR A 823 -11.65 18.73 21.13
CA TYR A 823 -11.35 19.82 22.07
C TYR A 823 -9.90 19.73 22.53
N ASN A 824 -9.42 20.83 23.15
CA ASN A 824 -8.05 21.00 23.58
C ASN A 824 -7.05 20.97 22.41
N ILE A 825 -7.40 21.63 21.31
CA ILE A 825 -6.57 21.77 20.12
C ILE A 825 -5.55 22.88 20.33
N LEU A 826 -4.27 22.58 20.13
CA LEU A 826 -3.19 23.57 20.19
C LEU A 826 -3.17 24.41 18.90
N LEU A 827 -3.16 25.73 19.05
CA LEU A 827 -3.10 26.69 17.94
C LEU A 827 -2.01 27.72 18.15
N HIS A 828 -1.43 28.22 17.04
CA HIS A 828 -0.57 29.40 17.05
C HIS A 828 -1.37 30.66 17.39
N ARG A 829 -0.77 31.57 18.15
CA ARG A 829 -1.40 32.87 18.45
C ARG A 829 -1.58 33.76 17.22
N GLU A 830 -0.88 33.52 16.15
CA GLU A 830 -1.04 34.23 14.86
C GLU A 830 -2.48 34.22 14.32
N ALA A 831 -3.32 33.29 14.80
CA ALA A 831 -4.74 33.28 14.49
C ALA A 831 -5.58 34.35 15.25
N TRP A 832 -4.97 35.06 16.19
CA TRP A 832 -5.63 36.10 16.97
C TRP A 832 -5.37 37.47 16.34
N PRO A 833 -6.40 38.34 16.20
CA PRO A 833 -6.21 39.67 15.67
C PRO A 833 -5.18 40.47 16.53
N GLU A 834 -4.25 41.13 15.87
CA GLU A 834 -3.28 42.00 16.52
C GLU A 834 -3.94 43.10 17.41
N SER A 835 -5.16 43.45 17.08
CA SER A 835 -6.00 44.39 17.84
C SER A 835 -6.27 43.94 19.29
N LEU A 836 -6.04 42.71 19.67
CA LEU A 836 -6.17 42.23 21.04
C LEU A 836 -4.94 42.47 21.91
N GLY A 837 -3.85 43.03 21.36
CA GLY A 837 -2.65 43.45 22.08
C GLY A 837 -1.83 42.30 22.68
N TYR A 838 -2.06 41.06 22.26
CA TYR A 838 -1.25 39.91 22.63
C TYR A 838 -0.27 39.62 21.49
N TYR A 839 0.96 40.00 21.64
CA TYR A 839 2.05 39.66 20.70
C TYR A 839 2.66 38.30 21.01
#